data_6f94e90dfc78396e72b6e5574918a5e6
#
_entry.id   6f94e90dfc78396e72b6e5574918a5e6
#
_cell.length_a   1.000
_cell.length_b   1.000
_cell.length_c   1.000
_cell.angle_alpha   90.00
_cell.angle_beta   90.00
_cell.angle_gamma   90.00
#
_symmetry.space_group_name_H-M   'P 1'
#
loop_
_entity.id
_entity.type
_entity.pdbx_description
1 polymer ?
#
loop_
_entity_poly.entity_id
_entity_poly.type
_entity_poly.pdbx_seq_one_letter_code
_entity_poly.pdbx_strand_id
1 'polypeptide(L)'
;MCGIAGTYRWPDGKAVTDRLTETLAHRGPDGSGTYAHSLGDGEVHLGHRRLAILDLSGTGAQPMVSEGLALTYNGELYNAPELRAELEGAGVRFRGTSDTEVLLEAWRRWGTDCLPRLRGMFAFAVFDERSGELVLVRDQLGIKPLFLLRRGEGLVFASELKALAAVTGGSLEVDPAALVASLLYYWVPDSRCAFRGAEKLPPGTWLRCRPDGSVQRGRFWDLREVAAEGQERARSGDAPDLAAVVEESTRLHLLSDVPVATFLSGGLDSSYLTALAARDRPGIPAYTIGFRAEDARFEAMPDDLRYARRVAERFGVDLREIEIAPDVQDLLPRMTYHLDEPVGDPAAINTFLICAAAREAGVKVMLSGMGADELFAGYRKHLANLIAVRYRRVPGPVRRGVAGAVDRLPVATRRRGLRSVRFAKRFLSFAGLPEETAFRRSYTLYDREELIGLLDPDLAPAVDDVLTEHADVYRDNVLDDFVNRMCLADARMFLPGLNLAYTDRSSMAASTEVRVPYVDVEVVRAAFAVPGARKIAGRQGKAVLKEAATTVLPREIVYRPKGLFSAPLRAWMSRDLAPLVREVVHDGLLVRSGFLRREALARMVAEDAAGQRDFSKHLWHVLTLEHWYRDATSRAGHDSPTSTA
;
A
#
# COMPACT_ATOMS: atom_id res chain seq x y z
N MET A 1 9.54 1.04 12.64
CA MET A 1 9.87 1.29 11.20
C MET A 1 10.83 2.45 11.08
N CYS A 2 11.62 2.47 10.01
CA CYS A 2 12.75 3.38 9.87
C CYS A 2 12.73 4.06 8.50
N GLY A 3 13.64 4.99 8.28
CA GLY A 3 14.00 5.51 6.96
C GLY A 3 15.41 5.06 6.62
N ILE A 4 15.61 4.41 5.49
CA ILE A 4 16.92 4.04 4.98
C ILE A 4 17.22 4.80 3.70
N ALA A 5 18.49 5.16 3.53
CA ALA A 5 18.98 5.86 2.37
C ALA A 5 20.46 5.55 2.15
N GLY A 6 20.97 5.81 0.96
CA GLY A 6 22.41 5.70 0.71
C GLY A 6 22.78 5.91 -0.73
N THR A 7 24.09 5.95 -0.94
CA THR A 7 24.73 6.12 -2.23
C THR A 7 25.84 5.09 -2.42
N TYR A 8 26.05 4.68 -3.66
CA TYR A 8 27.16 3.83 -4.08
C TYR A 8 27.78 4.45 -5.34
N ARG A 9 29.07 4.82 -5.30
CA ARG A 9 29.80 5.48 -6.38
C ARG A 9 29.05 6.70 -6.97
N TRP A 10 28.39 7.46 -6.10
CA TRP A 10 27.63 8.64 -6.48
C TRP A 10 28.41 9.92 -6.19
N PRO A 11 28.42 10.91 -7.09
CA PRO A 11 29.06 12.19 -6.81
C PRO A 11 28.52 12.83 -5.53
N ASP A 12 29.39 13.44 -4.73
CA ASP A 12 29.03 14.06 -3.45
C ASP A 12 28.23 13.17 -2.50
N GLY A 13 28.54 11.85 -2.53
CA GLY A 13 27.77 10.79 -1.86
C GLY A 13 27.44 11.09 -0.41
N LYS A 14 28.37 11.71 0.35
CA LYS A 14 28.12 12.10 1.75
C LYS A 14 27.01 13.14 1.84
N ALA A 15 27.12 14.26 1.14
CA ALA A 15 26.13 15.35 1.19
C ALA A 15 24.76 14.89 0.68
N VAL A 16 24.74 14.05 -0.36
CA VAL A 16 23.54 13.43 -0.89
C VAL A 16 22.89 12.53 0.17
N THR A 17 23.65 11.65 0.83
CA THR A 17 23.12 10.73 1.85
C THR A 17 22.61 11.49 3.08
N ASP A 18 23.30 12.54 3.52
CA ASP A 18 22.84 13.39 4.62
C ASP A 18 21.48 14.02 4.30
N ARG A 19 21.32 14.60 3.09
CA ARG A 19 20.06 15.23 2.64
C ARG A 19 18.92 14.22 2.47
N LEU A 20 19.21 13.03 1.90
CA LEU A 20 18.26 11.92 1.84
C LEU A 20 17.75 11.54 3.24
N THR A 21 18.69 11.37 4.17
CA THR A 21 18.40 10.96 5.55
C THR A 21 17.59 12.02 6.28
N GLU A 22 17.87 13.30 6.06
CA GLU A 22 17.10 14.42 6.64
C GLU A 22 15.66 14.42 6.11
N THR A 23 15.45 14.24 4.82
CA THR A 23 14.12 14.16 4.19
C THR A 23 13.26 13.04 4.81
N LEU A 24 13.89 11.98 5.30
CA LEU A 24 13.22 10.83 5.93
C LEU A 24 13.02 10.97 7.46
N ALA A 25 13.30 12.16 8.06
CA ALA A 25 13.26 12.34 9.51
C ALA A 25 11.92 11.95 10.17
N HIS A 26 10.81 12.20 9.48
CA HIS A 26 9.47 11.83 9.96
C HIS A 26 9.26 10.32 10.12
N ARG A 27 10.00 9.47 9.40
CA ARG A 27 9.91 8.01 9.51
C ARG A 27 10.56 7.51 10.80
N GLY A 28 11.64 8.16 11.25
CA GLY A 28 12.39 7.71 12.42
C GLY A 28 12.91 8.87 13.26
N PRO A 29 12.07 9.43 14.15
CA PRO A 29 12.44 10.57 14.97
C PRO A 29 13.30 10.22 16.19
N ASP A 30 13.46 8.93 16.53
CA ASP A 30 14.11 8.51 17.77
C ASP A 30 15.65 8.46 17.65
N GLY A 31 16.20 8.48 16.41
CA GLY A 31 17.64 8.50 16.20
C GLY A 31 18.04 8.58 14.72
N SER A 32 19.30 8.88 14.49
CA SER A 32 19.91 8.90 13.15
C SER A 32 21.33 8.35 13.20
N GLY A 33 21.80 7.82 12.08
CA GLY A 33 23.18 7.37 11.92
C GLY A 33 23.60 7.37 10.46
N THR A 34 24.91 7.43 10.25
CA THR A 34 25.54 7.37 8.94
C THR A 34 26.77 6.46 8.97
N TYR A 35 27.08 5.85 7.84
CA TYR A 35 28.28 5.06 7.61
C TYR A 35 28.88 5.46 6.26
N ALA A 36 30.21 5.44 6.16
CA ALA A 36 30.92 5.71 4.92
C ALA A 36 32.13 4.77 4.77
N HIS A 37 32.40 4.35 3.52
CA HIS A 37 33.56 3.55 3.18
C HIS A 37 34.06 3.90 1.78
N SER A 38 35.43 3.97 1.61
CA SER A 38 36.08 4.24 0.34
C SER A 38 36.23 2.96 -0.48
N LEU A 39 35.90 3.03 -1.76
CA LEU A 39 35.96 1.91 -2.71
C LEU A 39 37.20 1.96 -3.63
N GLY A 40 38.19 2.76 -3.32
CA GLY A 40 39.31 3.03 -4.23
C GLY A 40 38.96 4.05 -5.33
N ASP A 41 37.91 3.75 -6.12
CA ASP A 41 37.34 4.66 -7.13
C ASP A 41 35.87 4.95 -6.78
N GLY A 42 35.67 5.84 -5.82
CA GLY A 42 34.35 6.23 -5.31
C GLY A 42 34.13 5.86 -3.84
N GLU A 43 32.94 6.05 -3.38
CA GLU A 43 32.53 5.83 -1.99
C GLU A 43 31.16 5.18 -1.90
N VAL A 44 30.92 4.49 -0.78
CA VAL A 44 29.59 4.10 -0.33
C VAL A 44 29.22 4.90 0.91
N HIS A 45 27.99 5.39 0.95
CA HIS A 45 27.43 6.01 2.14
C HIS A 45 26.08 5.39 2.45
N LEU A 46 25.84 5.03 3.73
CA LEU A 46 24.56 4.55 4.22
C LEU A 46 24.04 5.52 5.27
N GLY A 47 22.75 5.81 5.22
CA GLY A 47 22.03 6.66 6.15
C GLY A 47 20.84 5.95 6.76
N HIS A 48 20.51 6.30 8.00
CA HIS A 48 19.41 5.72 8.76
C HIS A 48 18.67 6.75 9.60
N ARG A 49 17.33 6.63 9.63
CA ARG A 49 16.43 7.27 10.60
C ARG A 49 15.69 6.20 11.37
N ARG A 50 15.85 6.20 12.70
CA ARG A 50 15.37 5.14 13.58
C ARG A 50 14.04 5.49 14.23
N LEU A 51 13.04 4.62 14.11
CA LEU A 51 11.92 4.50 15.02
C LEU A 51 12.21 3.27 15.91
N ALA A 52 12.56 3.51 17.17
CA ALA A 52 12.97 2.46 18.10
C ALA A 52 11.74 1.68 18.59
N ILE A 53 11.67 0.39 18.24
CA ILE A 53 10.59 -0.54 18.59
C ILE A 53 11.14 -1.76 19.32
N LEU A 54 12.19 -2.41 18.77
CA LEU A 54 12.97 -3.45 19.43
C LEU A 54 14.35 -2.93 19.80
N ASP A 55 14.87 -3.38 20.94
CA ASP A 55 16.15 -2.96 21.50
C ASP A 55 16.27 -1.43 21.60
N LEU A 56 15.65 -0.84 22.60
CA LEU A 56 15.63 0.62 22.79
C LEU A 56 16.99 1.22 23.16
N SER A 57 18.02 0.37 23.34
CA SER A 57 19.39 0.76 23.69
C SER A 57 20.21 1.18 22.46
N GLY A 58 21.46 1.57 22.70
CA GLY A 58 22.43 1.90 21.65
C GLY A 58 22.86 0.70 20.80
N THR A 59 22.67 -0.55 21.26
CA THR A 59 23.02 -1.75 20.49
C THR A 59 22.12 -1.94 19.26
N GLY A 60 20.91 -1.38 19.27
CA GLY A 60 20.02 -1.33 18.09
C GLY A 60 20.26 -0.16 17.16
N ALA A 61 21.35 0.61 17.32
CA ALA A 61 21.66 1.74 16.42
C ALA A 61 22.04 1.27 15.01
N GLN A 62 21.68 2.09 14.00
CA GLN A 62 21.96 1.80 12.60
C GLN A 62 22.53 3.04 11.87
N PRO A 63 23.36 2.91 10.78
CA PRO A 63 23.77 1.62 10.19
C PRO A 63 24.54 0.75 11.21
N MET A 64 24.20 -0.55 11.25
CA MET A 64 24.88 -1.50 12.14
C MET A 64 26.12 -2.05 11.45
N VAL A 65 27.26 -1.93 12.11
CA VAL A 65 28.57 -2.37 11.58
C VAL A 65 29.13 -3.50 12.44
N SER A 66 29.50 -4.60 11.80
CA SER A 66 30.15 -5.72 12.45
C SER A 66 31.01 -6.49 11.46
N GLU A 67 32.31 -6.68 11.78
CA GLU A 67 33.29 -7.51 11.06
C GLU A 67 33.33 -7.29 9.54
N GLY A 68 33.28 -6.01 9.08
CA GLY A 68 33.35 -5.66 7.67
C GLY A 68 32.03 -5.71 6.92
N LEU A 69 30.91 -5.90 7.62
CA LEU A 69 29.57 -5.69 7.08
C LEU A 69 28.94 -4.45 7.68
N ALA A 70 28.29 -3.62 6.85
CA ALA A 70 27.48 -2.48 7.26
C ALA A 70 26.06 -2.65 6.74
N LEU A 71 25.07 -2.59 7.64
CA LEU A 71 23.64 -2.82 7.35
C LEU A 71 22.81 -1.60 7.73
N THR A 72 21.95 -1.12 6.82
CA THR A 72 20.84 -0.22 7.14
C THR A 72 19.52 -0.91 6.78
N TYR A 73 18.57 -0.95 7.71
CA TYR A 73 17.39 -1.80 7.67
C TYR A 73 16.14 -1.05 8.13
N ASN A 74 15.10 -1.11 7.33
CA ASN A 74 13.75 -0.65 7.62
C ASN A 74 12.80 -1.83 7.64
N GLY A 75 12.44 -2.33 8.80
CA GLY A 75 11.56 -3.49 8.88
C GLY A 75 11.39 -4.05 10.28
N GLU A 76 10.82 -5.26 10.32
CA GLU A 76 10.65 -6.12 11.49
C GLU A 76 10.71 -7.58 11.04
N LEU A 77 11.57 -8.38 11.65
CA LEU A 77 11.64 -9.82 11.45
C LEU A 77 10.85 -10.55 12.56
N TYR A 78 9.71 -11.08 12.20
CA TYR A 78 8.81 -11.76 13.15
C TYR A 78 9.37 -13.09 13.63
N ASN A 79 10.23 -13.74 12.83
CA ASN A 79 10.93 -14.97 13.23
C ASN A 79 12.38 -14.71 13.70
N ALA A 80 12.70 -13.48 14.12
CA ALA A 80 14.02 -13.17 14.68
C ALA A 80 14.38 -14.05 15.90
N PRO A 81 13.48 -14.40 16.83
CA PRO A 81 13.81 -15.28 17.95
C PRO A 81 14.27 -16.67 17.50
N GLU A 82 13.61 -17.27 16.50
CA GLU A 82 13.96 -18.60 15.97
C GLU A 82 15.31 -18.57 15.24
N LEU A 83 15.55 -17.54 14.39
CA LEU A 83 16.83 -17.36 13.70
C LEU A 83 17.96 -17.10 14.68
N ARG A 84 17.72 -16.31 15.73
CA ARG A 84 18.69 -16.07 16.81
C ARG A 84 19.09 -17.37 17.47
N ALA A 85 18.14 -18.19 17.88
CA ALA A 85 18.41 -19.46 18.54
C ALA A 85 19.26 -20.40 17.66
N GLU A 86 18.98 -20.45 16.35
CA GLU A 86 19.79 -21.24 15.41
C GLU A 86 21.21 -20.69 15.27
N LEU A 87 21.38 -19.38 15.17
CA LEU A 87 22.69 -18.73 15.07
C LEU A 87 23.50 -18.89 16.35
N GLU A 88 22.89 -18.78 17.54
CA GLU A 88 23.51 -19.06 18.84
C GLU A 88 23.96 -20.51 18.94
N GLY A 89 23.10 -21.45 18.47
CA GLY A 89 23.46 -22.87 18.39
C GLY A 89 24.65 -23.13 17.45
N ALA A 90 24.90 -22.25 16.49
CA ALA A 90 26.05 -22.26 15.60
C ALA A 90 27.27 -21.48 16.12
N GLY A 91 27.21 -20.95 17.35
CA GLY A 91 28.32 -20.27 18.03
C GLY A 91 28.32 -18.74 17.88
N VAL A 92 27.32 -18.14 17.26
CA VAL A 92 27.20 -16.66 17.18
C VAL A 92 26.90 -16.10 18.58
N ARG A 93 27.52 -14.97 18.89
CA ARG A 93 27.28 -14.23 20.14
C ARG A 93 26.70 -12.85 19.78
N PHE A 94 25.50 -12.57 20.26
CA PHE A 94 24.83 -11.30 20.07
C PHE A 94 25.21 -10.29 21.14
N ARG A 95 25.25 -9.00 20.78
CA ARG A 95 25.53 -7.87 21.68
C ARG A 95 24.26 -7.25 22.24
N GLY A 96 23.19 -7.27 21.44
CA GLY A 96 21.89 -6.69 21.75
C GLY A 96 20.74 -7.67 21.55
N THR A 97 19.52 -7.12 21.56
CA THR A 97 18.29 -7.90 21.38
C THR A 97 17.56 -7.57 20.08
N SER A 98 18.16 -6.70 19.24
CA SER A 98 17.51 -6.26 17.99
C SER A 98 17.46 -7.37 16.96
N ASP A 99 16.40 -7.36 16.16
CA ASP A 99 16.27 -8.16 14.94
C ASP A 99 17.24 -7.72 13.83
N THR A 100 17.69 -6.46 13.86
CA THR A 100 18.76 -5.94 12.98
C THR A 100 20.04 -6.74 13.11
N GLU A 101 20.46 -7.05 14.34
CA GLU A 101 21.66 -7.86 14.58
C GLU A 101 21.45 -9.31 14.11
N VAL A 102 20.25 -9.85 14.30
CA VAL A 102 19.89 -11.18 13.78
C VAL A 102 19.99 -11.22 12.26
N LEU A 103 19.49 -10.19 11.56
CA LEU A 103 19.60 -10.07 10.10
C LEU A 103 21.05 -9.97 9.65
N LEU A 104 21.86 -9.16 10.31
CA LEU A 104 23.27 -9.01 9.97
C LEU A 104 24.06 -10.31 10.12
N GLU A 105 23.83 -11.06 11.20
CA GLU A 105 24.48 -12.36 11.43
C GLU A 105 23.95 -13.46 10.50
N ALA A 106 22.64 -13.44 10.18
CA ALA A 106 22.06 -14.32 9.17
C ALA A 106 22.68 -14.06 7.77
N TRP A 107 22.85 -12.78 7.40
CA TRP A 107 23.52 -12.41 6.17
C TRP A 107 24.99 -12.85 6.14
N ARG A 108 25.71 -12.64 7.23
CA ARG A 108 27.12 -13.10 7.37
C ARG A 108 27.27 -14.60 7.12
N ARG A 109 26.34 -15.37 7.68
CA ARG A 109 26.40 -16.83 7.62
C ARG A 109 25.96 -17.43 6.30
N TRP A 110 24.89 -16.88 5.71
CA TRP A 110 24.21 -17.49 4.56
C TRP A 110 24.16 -16.59 3.31
N GLY A 111 24.61 -15.34 3.39
CA GLY A 111 24.48 -14.39 2.28
C GLY A 111 23.03 -14.28 1.80
N THR A 112 22.83 -14.32 0.49
CA THR A 112 21.48 -14.28 -0.11
C THR A 112 20.61 -15.50 0.22
N ASP A 113 21.18 -16.62 0.68
CA ASP A 113 20.43 -17.81 1.04
C ASP A 113 19.67 -17.64 2.38
N CYS A 114 19.95 -16.56 3.14
CA CYS A 114 19.12 -16.20 4.29
C CYS A 114 17.75 -15.68 3.86
N LEU A 115 17.59 -15.06 2.67
CA LEU A 115 16.39 -14.33 2.26
C LEU A 115 15.10 -15.16 2.25
N PRO A 116 15.09 -16.40 1.72
CA PRO A 116 13.89 -17.26 1.79
C PRO A 116 13.49 -17.66 3.21
N ARG A 117 14.41 -17.52 4.18
CA ARG A 117 14.21 -17.89 5.60
C ARG A 117 13.62 -16.74 6.43
N LEU A 118 13.65 -15.51 5.91
CA LEU A 118 13.16 -14.33 6.60
C LEU A 118 11.63 -14.29 6.56
N ARG A 119 10.99 -14.20 7.72
CA ARG A 119 9.56 -13.96 7.89
C ARG A 119 9.38 -12.59 8.52
N GLY A 120 8.92 -11.62 7.74
CA GLY A 120 8.84 -10.24 8.20
C GLY A 120 8.43 -9.28 7.10
N MET A 121 8.52 -8.00 7.41
CA MET A 121 8.37 -6.90 6.48
C MET A 121 9.66 -6.12 6.46
N PHE A 122 10.30 -5.93 5.30
CA PHE A 122 11.61 -5.32 5.26
C PHE A 122 12.02 -4.69 3.93
N ALA A 123 12.84 -3.66 4.04
CA ALA A 123 13.75 -3.19 3.02
C ALA A 123 15.10 -2.93 3.69
N PHE A 124 16.20 -3.39 3.10
CA PHE A 124 17.52 -3.15 3.65
C PHE A 124 18.60 -3.02 2.58
N ALA A 125 19.70 -2.40 3.00
CA ALA A 125 20.94 -2.36 2.25
C ALA A 125 22.06 -2.93 3.12
N VAL A 126 22.83 -3.86 2.58
CA VAL A 126 24.03 -4.40 3.21
C VAL A 126 25.23 -4.17 2.31
N PHE A 127 26.28 -3.62 2.89
CA PHE A 127 27.56 -3.40 2.23
C PHE A 127 28.63 -4.31 2.86
N ASP A 128 29.41 -4.98 2.02
CA ASP A 128 30.55 -5.80 2.43
C ASP A 128 31.86 -5.09 2.05
N GLU A 129 32.63 -4.66 3.07
CA GLU A 129 33.91 -3.98 2.91
C GLU A 129 34.96 -4.84 2.19
N ARG A 130 34.87 -6.18 2.30
CA ARG A 130 35.85 -7.11 1.73
C ARG A 130 35.68 -7.28 0.23
N SER A 131 34.44 -7.39 -0.21
CA SER A 131 34.11 -7.53 -1.63
C SER A 131 33.85 -6.20 -2.32
N GLY A 132 33.56 -5.13 -1.54
CA GLY A 132 33.10 -3.85 -2.06
C GLY A 132 31.68 -3.89 -2.64
N GLU A 133 30.93 -4.95 -2.39
CA GLU A 133 29.57 -5.14 -2.91
C GLU A 133 28.52 -4.44 -2.03
N LEU A 134 27.56 -3.77 -2.67
CA LEU A 134 26.34 -3.29 -2.03
C LEU A 134 25.16 -4.12 -2.53
N VAL A 135 24.36 -4.68 -1.59
CA VAL A 135 23.15 -5.42 -1.91
C VAL A 135 21.95 -4.73 -1.30
N LEU A 136 20.93 -4.48 -2.12
CA LEU A 136 19.63 -3.95 -1.73
C LEU A 136 18.60 -5.06 -1.80
N VAL A 137 17.71 -5.15 -0.81
CA VAL A 137 16.69 -6.21 -0.72
C VAL A 137 15.36 -5.60 -0.33
N ARG A 138 14.26 -6.12 -0.91
CA ARG A 138 12.88 -5.77 -0.55
C ARG A 138 12.07 -7.02 -0.25
N ASP A 139 11.22 -6.98 0.77
CA ASP A 139 10.42 -8.11 1.26
C ASP A 139 9.51 -8.75 0.21
N GLN A 140 8.99 -9.91 0.56
CA GLN A 140 8.24 -10.82 -0.32
C GLN A 140 7.02 -10.16 -1.00
N LEU A 141 6.34 -9.25 -0.33
CA LEU A 141 5.10 -8.61 -0.80
C LEU A 141 5.23 -7.10 -1.02
N GLY A 142 6.44 -6.55 -0.81
CA GLY A 142 6.71 -5.12 -0.97
C GLY A 142 6.05 -4.25 0.10
N ILE A 143 5.91 -4.78 1.33
CA ILE A 143 5.32 -4.05 2.47
C ILE A 143 6.15 -2.80 2.77
N LYS A 144 7.50 -2.92 2.72
CA LYS A 144 8.40 -1.78 2.89
C LYS A 144 8.85 -1.24 1.54
N PRO A 145 8.76 0.09 1.35
CA PRO A 145 9.17 0.72 0.10
C PRO A 145 10.70 0.80 -0.02
N LEU A 146 11.20 0.69 -1.26
CA LEU A 146 12.60 0.95 -1.61
C LEU A 146 12.67 1.48 -3.04
N PHE A 147 13.11 2.74 -3.17
CA PHE A 147 13.27 3.44 -4.44
C PHE A 147 14.74 3.55 -4.81
N LEU A 148 15.02 3.49 -6.10
CA LEU A 148 16.36 3.48 -6.68
C LEU A 148 16.45 4.50 -7.80
N LEU A 149 17.63 5.12 -7.94
CA LEU A 149 18.00 5.91 -9.11
C LEU A 149 19.44 5.55 -9.50
N ARG A 150 19.66 5.25 -10.78
CA ARG A 150 20.97 4.91 -11.32
C ARG A 150 21.42 5.93 -12.36
N ARG A 151 22.70 6.33 -12.31
CA ARG A 151 23.37 7.14 -13.33
C ARG A 151 24.78 6.58 -13.56
N GLY A 152 25.02 6.02 -14.75
CA GLY A 152 26.27 5.31 -15.01
C GLY A 152 26.46 4.14 -14.03
N GLU A 153 27.59 4.12 -13.34
CA GLU A 153 27.90 3.14 -12.29
C GLU A 153 27.36 3.53 -10.90
N GLY A 154 26.91 4.78 -10.76
CA GLY A 154 26.39 5.30 -9.50
C GLY A 154 24.95 4.85 -9.22
N LEU A 155 24.68 4.63 -7.95
CA LEU A 155 23.35 4.29 -7.42
C LEU A 155 23.04 5.19 -6.23
N VAL A 156 21.78 5.66 -6.16
CA VAL A 156 21.16 6.27 -4.98
C VAL A 156 19.92 5.44 -4.63
N PHE A 157 19.67 5.23 -3.35
CA PHE A 157 18.46 4.57 -2.88
C PHE A 157 17.87 5.27 -1.65
N ALA A 158 16.54 5.16 -1.49
CA ALA A 158 15.83 5.68 -0.33
C ALA A 158 14.50 4.95 -0.10
N SER A 159 14.01 5.00 1.14
CA SER A 159 12.68 4.49 1.50
C SER A 159 11.54 5.26 0.80
N GLU A 160 11.75 6.53 0.43
CA GLU A 160 10.73 7.36 -0.20
C GLU A 160 11.26 8.10 -1.42
N LEU A 161 10.39 8.24 -2.43
CA LEU A 161 10.73 8.83 -3.73
C LEU A 161 11.07 10.33 -3.62
N LYS A 162 10.37 11.07 -2.73
CA LYS A 162 10.63 12.49 -2.50
C LYS A 162 12.06 12.76 -2.01
N ALA A 163 12.68 11.79 -1.32
CA ALA A 163 14.08 11.90 -0.92
C ALA A 163 15.00 11.88 -2.15
N LEU A 164 14.74 10.99 -3.13
CA LEU A 164 15.49 10.98 -4.40
C LEU A 164 15.29 12.28 -5.17
N ALA A 165 14.06 12.81 -5.22
CA ALA A 165 13.79 14.09 -5.88
C ALA A 165 14.54 15.25 -5.23
N ALA A 166 14.69 15.26 -3.90
CA ALA A 166 15.39 16.31 -3.17
C ALA A 166 16.90 16.40 -3.46
N VAL A 167 17.53 15.33 -3.94
CA VAL A 167 19.00 15.28 -4.16
C VAL A 167 19.39 15.32 -5.63
N THR A 168 18.43 15.33 -6.53
CA THR A 168 18.69 15.36 -7.99
C THR A 168 18.67 16.76 -8.59
N GLY A 169 18.53 17.82 -7.75
CA GLY A 169 18.54 19.21 -8.20
C GLY A 169 17.45 19.52 -9.23
N GLY A 170 16.26 18.93 -9.07
CA GLY A 170 15.15 19.14 -10.00
C GLY A 170 15.30 18.44 -11.36
N SER A 171 16.31 17.58 -11.54
CA SER A 171 16.56 16.90 -12.82
C SER A 171 15.66 15.67 -13.06
N LEU A 172 14.80 15.29 -12.11
CA LEU A 172 13.84 14.21 -12.30
C LEU A 172 12.59 14.75 -12.99
N GLU A 173 12.36 14.28 -14.20
CA GLU A 173 11.12 14.58 -14.94
C GLU A 173 9.98 13.68 -14.47
N VAL A 174 8.80 14.26 -14.32
CA VAL A 174 7.57 13.48 -14.06
C VAL A 174 7.31 12.54 -15.23
N ASP A 175 6.99 11.27 -14.94
CA ASP A 175 6.60 10.31 -15.96
C ASP A 175 5.10 10.42 -16.29
N PRO A 176 4.70 10.91 -17.47
CA PRO A 176 3.30 11.03 -17.84
C PRO A 176 2.55 9.69 -17.81
N ALA A 177 3.21 8.57 -18.14
CA ALA A 177 2.58 7.26 -18.12
C ALA A 177 2.25 6.80 -16.68
N ALA A 178 3.08 7.17 -15.70
CA ALA A 178 2.78 6.92 -14.30
C ALA A 178 1.58 7.75 -13.80
N LEU A 179 1.45 9.01 -14.26
CA LEU A 179 0.26 9.83 -13.96
C LEU A 179 -1.01 9.27 -14.61
N VAL A 180 -0.90 8.81 -15.86
CA VAL A 180 -2.00 8.11 -16.56
C VAL A 180 -2.43 6.87 -15.79
N ALA A 181 -1.46 6.06 -15.33
CA ALA A 181 -1.74 4.89 -14.51
C ALA A 181 -2.43 5.26 -13.18
N SER A 182 -1.95 6.32 -12.53
CA SER A 182 -2.59 6.83 -11.31
C SER A 182 -4.04 7.26 -11.56
N LEU A 183 -4.34 8.00 -12.63
CA LEU A 183 -5.72 8.36 -12.99
C LEU A 183 -6.60 7.12 -13.20
N LEU A 184 -6.07 6.10 -13.89
CA LEU A 184 -6.81 4.89 -14.17
C LEU A 184 -7.10 4.06 -12.92
N TYR A 185 -6.08 3.82 -12.09
CA TYR A 185 -6.13 2.87 -10.97
C TYR A 185 -6.35 3.48 -9.59
N TYR A 186 -6.11 4.76 -9.38
CA TYR A 186 -5.98 5.46 -8.09
C TYR A 186 -4.58 5.46 -7.48
N TRP A 187 -3.62 4.80 -8.11
CA TRP A 187 -2.23 4.71 -7.64
C TRP A 187 -1.27 4.50 -8.81
N VAL A 188 0.01 4.70 -8.55
CA VAL A 188 1.09 4.32 -9.46
C VAL A 188 1.45 2.85 -9.21
N PRO A 189 1.31 1.93 -10.18
CA PRO A 189 1.68 0.53 -10.04
C PRO A 189 3.13 0.34 -9.56
N ASP A 190 3.42 -0.79 -8.89
CA ASP A 190 4.75 -1.06 -8.35
C ASP A 190 5.83 -1.25 -9.45
N SER A 191 5.42 -1.60 -10.65
CA SER A 191 6.22 -1.66 -11.88
C SER A 191 6.62 -0.30 -12.46
N ARG A 192 6.02 0.79 -11.99
CA ARG A 192 6.25 2.17 -12.45
C ARG A 192 6.67 3.07 -11.30
N CYS A 193 7.28 4.20 -11.63
CA CYS A 193 7.62 5.25 -10.69
C CYS A 193 7.13 6.60 -11.23
N ALA A 194 6.73 7.50 -10.36
CA ALA A 194 6.20 8.80 -10.77
C ALA A 194 7.24 9.72 -11.43
N PHE A 195 8.54 9.41 -11.29
CA PHE A 195 9.62 10.13 -11.97
C PHE A 195 10.38 9.20 -12.92
N ARG A 196 10.71 9.71 -14.10
CA ARG A 196 11.53 9.00 -15.09
C ARG A 196 12.94 8.68 -14.54
N GLY A 197 13.40 7.48 -14.83
CA GLY A 197 14.73 6.99 -14.40
C GLY A 197 14.78 6.51 -12.96
N ALA A 198 13.82 6.86 -12.10
CA ALA A 198 13.65 6.22 -10.81
C ALA A 198 12.86 4.92 -10.96
N GLU A 199 13.14 3.96 -10.09
CA GLU A 199 12.45 2.66 -10.06
C GLU A 199 12.18 2.21 -8.63
N LYS A 200 11.18 1.36 -8.45
CA LYS A 200 10.94 0.61 -7.21
C LYS A 200 11.65 -0.73 -7.30
N LEU A 201 12.38 -1.14 -6.27
CA LEU A 201 12.88 -2.51 -6.21
C LEU A 201 11.66 -3.46 -6.11
N PRO A 202 11.46 -4.42 -7.04
CA PRO A 202 10.27 -5.27 -7.02
C PRO A 202 10.19 -6.13 -5.74
N PRO A 203 8.97 -6.50 -5.29
CA PRO A 203 8.79 -7.41 -4.16
C PRO A 203 9.51 -8.74 -4.36
N GLY A 204 10.06 -9.30 -3.27
CA GLY A 204 10.74 -10.60 -3.28
C GLY A 204 12.04 -10.63 -4.06
N THR A 205 12.68 -9.47 -4.28
CA THR A 205 13.92 -9.37 -5.08
C THR A 205 15.05 -8.67 -4.34
N TRP A 206 16.24 -8.86 -4.90
CA TRP A 206 17.44 -8.13 -4.49
C TRP A 206 18.18 -7.56 -5.71
N LEU A 207 18.97 -6.52 -5.47
CA LEU A 207 19.87 -5.89 -6.44
C LEU A 207 21.26 -5.80 -5.82
N ARG A 208 22.30 -6.27 -6.55
CA ARG A 208 23.69 -6.24 -6.13
C ARG A 208 24.50 -5.35 -7.06
N CYS A 209 25.19 -4.37 -6.51
CA CYS A 209 26.19 -3.56 -7.20
C CYS A 209 27.60 -4.05 -6.84
N ARG A 210 28.47 -4.18 -7.84
CA ARG A 210 29.86 -4.61 -7.69
C ARG A 210 30.85 -3.49 -8.00
N PRO A 211 32.09 -3.60 -7.50
CA PRO A 211 33.15 -2.60 -7.79
C PRO A 211 33.49 -2.45 -9.27
N ASP A 212 33.26 -3.48 -10.09
CA ASP A 212 33.46 -3.45 -11.54
C ASP A 212 32.36 -2.71 -12.32
N GLY A 213 31.40 -2.08 -11.60
CA GLY A 213 30.23 -1.39 -12.17
C GLY A 213 29.10 -2.31 -12.59
N SER A 214 29.29 -3.63 -12.51
CA SER A 214 28.23 -4.60 -12.86
C SER A 214 27.11 -4.60 -11.82
N VAL A 215 25.88 -4.81 -12.32
CA VAL A 215 24.68 -4.93 -11.48
C VAL A 215 23.98 -6.25 -11.78
N GLN A 216 23.75 -6.99 -10.72
CA GLN A 216 23.00 -8.24 -10.76
C GLN A 216 21.68 -8.09 -10.02
N ARG A 217 20.61 -8.67 -10.55
CA ARG A 217 19.31 -8.79 -9.89
C ARG A 217 18.99 -10.26 -9.66
N GLY A 218 18.33 -10.55 -8.55
CA GLY A 218 17.82 -11.88 -8.26
C GLY A 218 16.48 -11.83 -7.57
N ARG A 219 15.78 -12.94 -7.62
CA ARG A 219 14.50 -13.14 -6.95
C ARG A 219 14.67 -14.26 -5.94
N PHE A 220 14.21 -14.05 -4.72
CA PHE A 220 14.22 -15.06 -3.66
C PHE A 220 12.81 -15.55 -3.28
N TRP A 221 11.78 -14.87 -3.78
CA TRP A 221 10.38 -15.23 -3.56
C TRP A 221 9.49 -14.77 -4.73
N ASP A 222 8.59 -15.62 -5.18
CA ASP A 222 7.62 -15.32 -6.24
C ASP A 222 6.20 -15.73 -5.82
N LEU A 223 5.30 -14.75 -5.75
CA LEU A 223 3.91 -14.99 -5.37
C LEU A 223 3.18 -15.95 -6.33
N ARG A 224 3.59 -16.02 -7.61
CA ARG A 224 3.00 -16.95 -8.58
C ARG A 224 3.35 -18.39 -8.26
N GLU A 225 4.61 -18.65 -7.89
CA GLU A 225 5.06 -19.98 -7.47
C GLU A 225 4.32 -20.42 -6.20
N VAL A 226 4.23 -19.54 -5.20
CA VAL A 226 3.46 -19.78 -3.96
C VAL A 226 1.98 -20.05 -4.26
N ALA A 227 1.38 -19.32 -5.19
CA ALA A 227 -0.01 -19.52 -5.57
C ALA A 227 -0.21 -20.86 -6.32
N ALA A 228 0.72 -21.25 -7.19
CA ALA A 228 0.69 -22.54 -7.90
C ALA A 228 0.85 -23.72 -6.93
N GLU A 229 1.81 -23.65 -6.00
CA GLU A 229 2.00 -24.65 -4.94
C GLU A 229 0.73 -24.74 -4.06
N GLY A 230 0.15 -23.60 -3.69
CA GLY A 230 -1.09 -23.54 -2.92
C GLY A 230 -2.25 -24.21 -3.65
N GLN A 231 -2.40 -23.97 -4.96
CA GLN A 231 -3.45 -24.64 -5.77
C GLN A 231 -3.26 -26.17 -5.79
N GLU A 232 -2.02 -26.67 -5.85
CA GLU A 232 -1.75 -28.10 -5.81
C GLU A 232 -2.07 -28.71 -4.45
N ARG A 233 -1.72 -28.02 -3.36
CA ARG A 233 -2.11 -28.41 -2.00
C ARG A 233 -3.64 -28.43 -1.83
N ALA A 234 -4.34 -27.45 -2.41
CA ALA A 234 -5.79 -27.44 -2.42
C ALA A 234 -6.40 -28.65 -3.14
N ARG A 235 -5.79 -29.11 -4.24
CA ARG A 235 -6.22 -30.29 -5.01
C ARG A 235 -5.96 -31.60 -4.26
N SER A 236 -4.84 -31.71 -3.57
CA SER A 236 -4.50 -32.90 -2.76
C SER A 236 -5.30 -32.98 -1.44
N GLY A 237 -6.07 -31.94 -1.10
CA GLY A 237 -6.81 -31.89 0.15
C GLY A 237 -5.95 -31.49 1.36
N ASP A 238 -4.70 -31.12 1.16
CA ASP A 238 -3.77 -30.61 2.18
C ASP A 238 -3.99 -29.11 2.42
N ALA A 239 -5.18 -28.75 2.94
CA ALA A 239 -5.49 -27.38 3.30
C ALA A 239 -5.04 -27.10 4.74
N PRO A 240 -4.24 -26.03 4.99
CA PRO A 240 -3.81 -25.67 6.33
C PRO A 240 -5.00 -25.23 7.19
N ASP A 241 -4.84 -25.36 8.51
CA ASP A 241 -5.75 -24.74 9.48
C ASP A 241 -5.57 -23.22 9.45
N LEU A 242 -6.44 -22.52 8.72
CA LEU A 242 -6.36 -21.08 8.57
C LEU A 242 -6.50 -20.34 9.91
N ALA A 243 -7.29 -20.87 10.87
CA ALA A 243 -7.45 -20.25 12.17
C ALA A 243 -6.13 -20.25 12.93
N ALA A 244 -5.44 -21.40 12.97
CA ALA A 244 -4.14 -21.53 13.61
C ALA A 244 -3.07 -20.64 12.96
N VAL A 245 -3.02 -20.58 11.63
CA VAL A 245 -2.04 -19.76 10.89
C VAL A 245 -2.26 -18.26 11.14
N VAL A 246 -3.51 -17.77 11.16
CA VAL A 246 -3.82 -16.36 11.45
C VAL A 246 -3.54 -16.03 12.92
N GLU A 247 -3.83 -16.95 13.86
CA GLU A 247 -3.53 -16.76 15.28
C GLU A 247 -2.02 -16.67 15.51
N GLU A 248 -1.23 -17.58 14.94
CA GLU A 248 0.23 -17.54 15.00
C GLU A 248 0.79 -16.25 14.42
N SER A 249 0.37 -15.88 13.22
CA SER A 249 0.79 -14.63 12.60
C SER A 249 0.46 -13.42 13.48
N THR A 250 -0.75 -13.36 14.04
CA THR A 250 -1.15 -12.26 14.94
C THR A 250 -0.22 -12.18 16.14
N ARG A 251 0.08 -13.31 16.78
CA ARG A 251 0.99 -13.41 17.95
C ARG A 251 2.40 -12.92 17.61
N LEU A 252 2.95 -13.34 16.47
CA LEU A 252 4.29 -12.92 16.03
C LEU A 252 4.35 -11.41 15.76
N HIS A 253 3.29 -10.82 15.22
CA HIS A 253 3.22 -9.38 14.96
C HIS A 253 3.08 -8.52 16.25
N LEU A 254 2.85 -9.14 17.41
CA LEU A 254 2.87 -8.46 18.72
C LEU A 254 4.28 -8.28 19.30
N LEU A 255 5.33 -8.84 18.68
CA LEU A 255 6.72 -8.70 19.14
C LEU A 255 7.12 -7.22 19.17
N SER A 256 7.34 -6.67 20.37
CA SER A 256 7.63 -5.24 20.55
C SER A 256 8.05 -4.94 21.99
N ASP A 257 9.05 -4.06 22.17
CA ASP A 257 9.47 -3.48 23.45
C ASP A 257 8.71 -2.17 23.78
N VAL A 258 7.81 -1.73 22.88
CA VAL A 258 6.99 -0.52 23.04
C VAL A 258 5.50 -0.88 22.95
N PRO A 259 4.61 0.03 23.40
CA PRO A 259 3.16 -0.19 23.32
C PRO A 259 2.66 -0.50 21.91
N VAL A 260 1.83 -1.55 21.79
CA VAL A 260 1.15 -2.00 20.57
C VAL A 260 -0.34 -1.72 20.71
N ALA A 261 -0.98 -1.27 19.63
CA ALA A 261 -2.42 -1.11 19.53
C ALA A 261 -2.99 -1.78 18.26
N THR A 262 -4.29 -1.75 18.09
CA THR A 262 -4.97 -2.27 16.89
C THR A 262 -5.86 -1.22 16.24
N PHE A 263 -6.03 -1.31 14.93
CA PHE A 263 -7.16 -0.68 14.25
C PHE A 263 -8.42 -1.52 14.50
N LEU A 264 -9.50 -0.92 14.96
CA LEU A 264 -10.76 -1.62 15.21
C LEU A 264 -11.94 -0.92 14.52
N SER A 265 -12.15 -1.19 13.24
CA SER A 265 -13.28 -0.65 12.48
C SER A 265 -14.60 -1.36 12.77
N GLY A 266 -14.62 -2.37 13.66
CA GLY A 266 -15.76 -3.25 13.86
C GLY A 266 -16.05 -4.18 12.66
N GLY A 267 -15.23 -4.18 11.60
CA GLY A 267 -15.24 -5.14 10.50
C GLY A 267 -14.70 -6.50 10.92
N LEU A 268 -14.97 -7.54 10.10
CA LEU A 268 -14.49 -8.91 10.38
C LEU A 268 -12.99 -8.94 10.67
N ASP A 269 -12.19 -8.38 9.76
CA ASP A 269 -10.74 -8.53 9.75
C ASP A 269 -10.10 -7.89 10.98
N SER A 270 -10.40 -6.60 11.22
CA SER A 270 -9.89 -5.87 12.38
C SER A 270 -10.41 -6.45 13.70
N SER A 271 -11.68 -6.88 13.74
CA SER A 271 -12.25 -7.50 14.95
C SER A 271 -11.60 -8.84 15.28
N TYR A 272 -11.30 -9.65 14.26
CA TYR A 272 -10.65 -10.95 14.47
C TYR A 272 -9.22 -10.78 14.99
N LEU A 273 -8.43 -9.92 14.34
CA LEU A 273 -7.07 -9.62 14.82
C LEU A 273 -7.06 -9.00 16.23
N THR A 274 -7.97 -8.04 16.50
CA THR A 274 -8.05 -7.42 17.83
C THR A 274 -8.44 -8.45 18.90
N ALA A 275 -9.37 -9.34 18.61
CA ALA A 275 -9.78 -10.39 19.54
C ALA A 275 -8.65 -11.41 19.82
N LEU A 276 -7.85 -11.76 18.80
CA LEU A 276 -6.67 -12.60 18.98
C LEU A 276 -5.59 -11.87 19.78
N ALA A 277 -5.28 -10.62 19.42
CA ALA A 277 -4.29 -9.82 20.11
C ALA A 277 -4.64 -9.59 21.60
N ALA A 278 -5.93 -9.43 21.93
CA ALA A 278 -6.39 -9.25 23.30
C ALA A 278 -6.19 -10.48 24.18
N ARG A 279 -6.06 -11.69 23.62
CA ARG A 279 -5.72 -12.90 24.38
C ARG A 279 -4.29 -12.85 24.92
N ASP A 280 -3.35 -12.38 24.09
CA ASP A 280 -1.93 -12.30 24.43
C ASP A 280 -1.59 -10.99 25.18
N ARG A 281 -2.39 -9.93 24.92
CA ARG A 281 -2.22 -8.60 25.53
C ARG A 281 -3.56 -8.08 26.06
N PRO A 282 -4.02 -8.52 27.25
CA PRO A 282 -5.25 -8.05 27.87
C PRO A 282 -5.25 -6.51 28.04
N GLY A 283 -6.36 -5.86 27.70
CA GLY A 283 -6.46 -4.40 27.75
C GLY A 283 -5.74 -3.66 26.60
N ILE A 284 -5.36 -4.37 25.52
CA ILE A 284 -4.68 -3.75 24.37
C ILE A 284 -5.49 -2.55 23.86
N PRO A 285 -4.86 -1.38 23.63
CA PRO A 285 -5.54 -0.24 23.04
C PRO A 285 -6.02 -0.56 21.61
N ALA A 286 -7.23 -0.12 21.27
CA ALA A 286 -7.75 -0.19 19.92
C ALA A 286 -8.31 1.16 19.49
N TYR A 287 -8.02 1.55 18.26
CA TYR A 287 -8.42 2.83 17.72
C TYR A 287 -9.47 2.66 16.64
N THR A 288 -10.52 3.46 16.72
CA THR A 288 -11.57 3.54 15.70
C THR A 288 -11.91 4.99 15.39
N ILE A 289 -12.50 5.20 14.20
CA ILE A 289 -12.92 6.52 13.75
C ILE A 289 -14.44 6.64 13.68
N GLY A 290 -14.94 7.79 14.10
CA GLY A 290 -16.28 8.28 13.86
C GLY A 290 -16.24 9.50 12.95
N PHE A 291 -17.33 9.72 12.20
CA PHE A 291 -17.51 10.90 11.37
C PHE A 291 -18.67 11.73 11.92
N ARG A 292 -18.72 13.03 11.57
CA ARG A 292 -19.87 13.87 11.90
C ARG A 292 -21.17 13.21 11.46
N ALA A 293 -22.19 13.26 12.30
CA ALA A 293 -23.47 12.59 12.04
C ALA A 293 -24.14 13.03 10.73
N GLU A 294 -23.95 14.30 10.33
CA GLU A 294 -24.44 14.82 9.05
C GLU A 294 -23.74 14.21 7.84
N ASP A 295 -22.42 14.03 7.90
CA ASP A 295 -21.61 13.42 6.83
C ASP A 295 -21.94 11.93 6.69
N ALA A 296 -22.02 11.22 7.80
CA ALA A 296 -22.41 9.81 7.84
C ALA A 296 -23.82 9.57 7.25
N ARG A 297 -24.77 10.47 7.53
CA ARG A 297 -26.12 10.41 6.94
C ARG A 297 -26.12 10.69 5.44
N PHE A 298 -25.37 11.71 5.00
CA PHE A 298 -25.27 12.07 3.58
C PHE A 298 -24.68 10.91 2.74
N GLU A 299 -23.66 10.23 3.29
CA GLU A 299 -23.03 9.06 2.65
C GLU A 299 -23.84 7.75 2.82
N ALA A 300 -24.82 7.72 3.69
CA ALA A 300 -25.49 6.49 4.13
C ALA A 300 -24.48 5.44 4.65
N MET A 301 -23.55 5.90 5.50
CA MET A 301 -22.53 5.05 6.11
C MET A 301 -23.17 4.08 7.11
N PRO A 302 -22.69 2.82 7.18
CA PRO A 302 -23.11 1.91 8.24
C PRO A 302 -22.56 2.37 9.59
N ASP A 303 -23.30 2.05 10.67
CA ASP A 303 -22.84 2.30 12.05
C ASP A 303 -21.79 1.24 12.45
N ASP A 304 -20.56 1.48 12.03
CA ASP A 304 -19.42 0.59 12.31
C ASP A 304 -18.97 0.72 13.78
N LEU A 305 -19.11 1.91 14.40
CA LEU A 305 -18.75 2.16 15.81
C LEU A 305 -19.50 1.23 16.77
N ARG A 306 -20.78 0.96 16.52
CA ARG A 306 -21.57 0.02 17.33
C ARG A 306 -20.91 -1.37 17.42
N TYR A 307 -20.34 -1.84 16.32
CA TYR A 307 -19.67 -3.14 16.29
C TYR A 307 -18.29 -3.08 16.94
N ALA A 308 -17.55 -1.99 16.75
CA ALA A 308 -16.26 -1.78 17.43
C ALA A 308 -16.45 -1.79 18.96
N ARG A 309 -17.45 -1.07 19.49
CA ARG A 309 -17.79 -1.07 20.92
C ARG A 309 -18.12 -2.46 21.46
N ARG A 310 -18.92 -3.25 20.71
CA ARG A 310 -19.25 -4.64 21.11
C ARG A 310 -18.03 -5.55 21.18
N VAL A 311 -17.09 -5.40 20.23
CA VAL A 311 -15.83 -6.16 20.26
C VAL A 311 -15.01 -5.74 21.47
N ALA A 312 -14.88 -4.44 21.71
CA ALA A 312 -14.12 -3.90 22.84
C ALA A 312 -14.67 -4.39 24.18
N GLU A 313 -15.99 -4.30 24.39
CA GLU A 313 -16.65 -4.79 25.59
C GLU A 313 -16.45 -6.30 25.77
N ARG A 314 -16.61 -7.08 24.70
CA ARG A 314 -16.51 -8.55 24.75
C ARG A 314 -15.14 -9.06 25.10
N PHE A 315 -14.07 -8.38 24.64
CA PHE A 315 -12.69 -8.84 24.77
C PHE A 315 -11.85 -7.99 25.74
N GLY A 316 -12.48 -7.05 26.45
CA GLY A 316 -11.79 -6.20 27.42
C GLY A 316 -10.73 -5.29 26.78
N VAL A 317 -11.01 -4.75 25.59
CA VAL A 317 -10.11 -3.89 24.81
C VAL A 317 -10.32 -2.42 25.21
N ASP A 318 -9.23 -1.66 25.37
CA ASP A 318 -9.27 -0.21 25.61
C ASP A 318 -9.62 0.52 24.30
N LEU A 319 -10.90 0.72 24.02
CA LEU A 319 -11.37 1.35 22.78
C LEU A 319 -11.25 2.88 22.87
N ARG A 320 -10.51 3.45 21.93
CA ARG A 320 -10.33 4.88 21.74
C ARG A 320 -11.01 5.34 20.46
N GLU A 321 -12.07 6.10 20.59
CA GLU A 321 -12.85 6.65 19.48
C GLU A 321 -12.33 8.03 19.10
N ILE A 322 -11.98 8.21 17.82
CA ILE A 322 -11.51 9.48 17.27
C ILE A 322 -12.62 10.04 16.39
N GLU A 323 -13.15 11.19 16.76
CA GLU A 323 -14.08 11.92 15.90
C GLU A 323 -13.30 12.69 14.84
N ILE A 324 -13.50 12.31 13.56
CA ILE A 324 -12.83 12.94 12.43
C ILE A 324 -13.70 14.06 11.87
N ALA A 325 -13.21 15.27 12.02
CA ALA A 325 -13.75 16.48 11.41
C ALA A 325 -12.58 17.32 10.86
N PRO A 326 -11.74 16.77 9.96
CA PRO A 326 -10.54 17.46 9.51
C PRO A 326 -10.91 18.68 8.66
N ASP A 327 -10.08 19.71 8.71
CA ASP A 327 -9.98 20.64 7.60
C ASP A 327 -9.27 19.92 6.45
N VAL A 328 -10.08 19.41 5.51
CA VAL A 328 -9.56 18.59 4.40
C VAL A 328 -8.74 19.46 3.44
N GLN A 329 -9.02 20.77 3.34
CA GLN A 329 -8.28 21.67 2.46
C GLN A 329 -6.84 21.84 2.95
N ASP A 330 -6.64 22.04 4.25
CA ASP A 330 -5.31 22.17 4.86
C ASP A 330 -4.57 20.83 4.93
N LEU A 331 -5.30 19.73 5.13
CA LEU A 331 -4.70 18.41 5.26
C LEU A 331 -4.24 17.82 3.92
N LEU A 332 -4.93 18.13 2.81
CA LEU A 332 -4.68 17.52 1.51
C LEU A 332 -3.25 17.75 0.97
N PRO A 333 -2.68 18.96 0.98
CA PRO A 333 -1.30 19.17 0.54
C PRO A 333 -0.29 18.39 1.39
N ARG A 334 -0.48 18.38 2.71
CA ARG A 334 0.39 17.62 3.63
C ARG A 334 0.32 16.12 3.35
N MET A 335 -0.89 15.60 3.14
CA MET A 335 -1.06 14.16 2.86
C MET A 335 -0.47 13.77 1.51
N THR A 336 -0.66 14.57 0.45
CA THR A 336 -0.08 14.28 -0.86
C THR A 336 1.44 14.30 -0.84
N TYR A 337 2.06 15.20 -0.06
CA TYR A 337 3.50 15.20 0.19
C TYR A 337 3.98 13.88 0.82
N HIS A 338 3.29 13.42 1.87
CA HIS A 338 3.69 12.20 2.58
C HIS A 338 3.36 10.91 1.81
N LEU A 339 2.31 10.92 1.00
CA LEU A 339 1.98 9.78 0.13
C LEU A 339 3.02 9.52 -0.96
N ASP A 340 3.91 10.48 -1.21
CA ASP A 340 5.12 10.32 -2.00
C ASP A 340 4.89 10.15 -3.51
N GLU A 341 3.91 9.35 -3.91
CA GLU A 341 3.39 9.22 -5.27
C GLU A 341 1.89 9.52 -5.30
N PRO A 342 1.30 9.81 -6.50
CA PRO A 342 -0.13 10.07 -6.59
C PRO A 342 -0.96 8.87 -6.11
N VAL A 343 -1.69 9.05 -5.03
CA VAL A 343 -2.65 8.09 -4.46
C VAL A 343 -3.99 8.78 -4.25
N GLY A 344 -5.05 8.21 -4.82
CA GLY A 344 -6.40 8.77 -4.75
C GLY A 344 -7.29 8.14 -3.68
N ASP A 345 -6.83 7.19 -2.85
CA ASP A 345 -7.70 6.58 -1.85
C ASP A 345 -7.79 7.45 -0.58
N PRO A 346 -8.99 7.98 -0.24
CA PRO A 346 -9.15 8.80 0.96
C PRO A 346 -8.96 8.01 2.27
N ALA A 347 -8.87 6.68 2.24
CA ALA A 347 -8.51 5.86 3.40
C ALA A 347 -7.11 6.20 3.94
N ALA A 348 -6.23 6.77 3.11
CA ALA A 348 -4.93 7.29 3.52
C ALA A 348 -5.04 8.37 4.61
N ILE A 349 -6.03 9.28 4.49
CA ILE A 349 -6.31 10.31 5.51
C ILE A 349 -6.74 9.66 6.83
N ASN A 350 -7.65 8.69 6.77
CA ASN A 350 -8.12 8.00 7.96
C ASN A 350 -6.96 7.28 8.67
N THR A 351 -6.10 6.61 7.91
CA THR A 351 -4.92 5.93 8.44
C THR A 351 -3.97 6.91 9.13
N PHE A 352 -3.68 8.04 8.49
CA PHE A 352 -2.84 9.09 9.10
C PHE A 352 -3.42 9.59 10.42
N LEU A 353 -4.70 9.98 10.45
CA LEU A 353 -5.34 10.56 11.62
C LEU A 353 -5.41 9.57 12.81
N ILE A 354 -5.67 8.29 12.53
CA ILE A 354 -5.63 7.25 13.56
C ILE A 354 -4.20 7.08 14.11
N CYS A 355 -3.21 7.00 13.22
CA CYS A 355 -1.81 6.84 13.62
C CYS A 355 -1.28 8.05 14.39
N ALA A 356 -1.68 9.27 14.01
CA ALA A 356 -1.33 10.49 14.72
C ALA A 356 -1.88 10.49 16.16
N ALA A 357 -3.17 10.17 16.31
CA ALA A 357 -3.79 10.08 17.65
C ALA A 357 -3.19 8.94 18.50
N ALA A 358 -2.84 7.81 17.89
CA ALA A 358 -2.15 6.73 18.58
C ALA A 358 -0.74 7.17 19.02
N ARG A 359 -0.01 7.89 18.16
CA ARG A 359 1.32 8.41 18.46
C ARG A 359 1.30 9.44 19.60
N GLU A 360 0.34 10.36 19.62
CA GLU A 360 0.12 11.32 20.72
C GLU A 360 -0.13 10.59 22.06
N ALA A 361 -0.76 9.43 22.03
CA ALA A 361 -0.95 8.57 23.20
C ALA A 361 0.24 7.64 23.51
N GLY A 362 1.40 7.83 22.86
CA GLY A 362 2.63 7.07 23.11
C GLY A 362 2.70 5.71 22.40
N VAL A 363 1.73 5.37 21.53
CA VAL A 363 1.73 4.13 20.76
C VAL A 363 2.61 4.29 19.52
N LYS A 364 3.53 3.35 19.30
CA LYS A 364 4.42 3.33 18.12
C LYS A 364 4.08 2.23 17.11
N VAL A 365 3.33 1.22 17.52
CA VAL A 365 3.02 0.03 16.69
C VAL A 365 1.53 -0.20 16.66
N MET A 366 0.97 -0.44 15.47
CA MET A 366 -0.45 -0.76 15.29
C MET A 366 -0.65 -1.97 14.37
N LEU A 367 -1.56 -2.87 14.72
CA LEU A 367 -1.97 -3.99 13.88
C LEU A 367 -3.15 -3.60 12.99
N SER A 368 -3.07 -3.91 11.70
CA SER A 368 -4.10 -3.64 10.69
C SER A 368 -4.63 -4.92 10.06
N GLY A 369 -5.94 -4.94 9.77
CA GLY A 369 -6.60 -6.00 9.01
C GLY A 369 -6.37 -5.96 7.48
N MET A 370 -5.39 -5.21 7.01
CA MET A 370 -5.06 -5.07 5.59
C MET A 370 -4.62 -6.42 4.99
N GLY A 371 -4.90 -6.66 3.71
CA GLY A 371 -4.55 -7.88 2.99
C GLY A 371 -5.66 -8.95 3.00
N ALA A 372 -6.55 -8.95 3.99
CA ALA A 372 -7.60 -9.95 4.08
C ALA A 372 -8.61 -9.91 2.93
N ASP A 373 -8.91 -8.74 2.39
CA ASP A 373 -9.84 -8.60 1.26
C ASP A 373 -9.25 -9.14 -0.05
N GLU A 374 -7.98 -8.89 -0.29
CA GLU A 374 -7.23 -9.34 -1.46
C GLU A 374 -7.07 -10.86 -1.47
N LEU A 375 -6.63 -11.41 -0.37
CA LEU A 375 -6.28 -12.83 -0.27
C LEU A 375 -7.50 -13.75 -0.15
N PHE A 376 -8.56 -13.28 0.50
CA PHE A 376 -9.76 -14.10 0.78
C PHE A 376 -11.01 -13.65 0.01
N ALA A 377 -10.83 -12.94 -1.11
CA ALA A 377 -11.91 -12.50 -2.00
C ALA A 377 -13.02 -11.69 -1.28
N GLY A 378 -12.61 -10.71 -0.46
CA GLY A 378 -13.53 -9.94 0.37
C GLY A 378 -14.17 -8.75 -0.34
N TYR A 379 -13.60 -8.24 -1.42
CA TYR A 379 -14.15 -7.10 -2.14
C TYR A 379 -15.42 -7.44 -2.92
N ARG A 380 -16.33 -6.48 -3.01
CA ARG A 380 -17.55 -6.62 -3.83
C ARG A 380 -17.26 -6.90 -5.29
N LYS A 381 -16.10 -6.43 -5.81
CA LYS A 381 -15.66 -6.68 -7.18
C LYS A 381 -15.49 -8.17 -7.46
N HIS A 382 -14.99 -8.97 -6.51
CA HIS A 382 -14.81 -10.41 -6.67
C HIS A 382 -16.16 -11.12 -6.89
N LEU A 383 -17.13 -10.87 -6.00
CA LEU A 383 -18.47 -11.42 -6.14
C LEU A 383 -19.16 -10.92 -7.42
N ALA A 384 -19.00 -9.63 -7.75
CA ALA A 384 -19.59 -9.06 -8.96
C ALA A 384 -19.04 -9.70 -10.23
N ASN A 385 -17.71 -9.95 -10.30
CA ASN A 385 -17.10 -10.65 -11.44
C ASN A 385 -17.53 -12.12 -11.51
N LEU A 386 -17.71 -12.81 -10.37
CA LEU A 386 -18.26 -14.17 -10.35
C LEU A 386 -19.71 -14.20 -10.90
N ILE A 387 -20.52 -13.20 -10.58
CA ILE A 387 -21.88 -13.04 -11.14
C ILE A 387 -21.81 -12.68 -12.63
N ALA A 388 -20.84 -11.86 -13.06
CA ALA A 388 -20.65 -11.45 -14.44
C ALA A 388 -20.35 -12.65 -15.36
N VAL A 389 -19.68 -13.71 -14.88
CA VAL A 389 -19.52 -14.97 -15.62
C VAL A 389 -20.87 -15.54 -16.07
N ARG A 390 -21.87 -15.53 -15.20
CA ARG A 390 -23.24 -15.97 -15.53
C ARG A 390 -23.97 -14.97 -16.42
N TYR A 391 -23.81 -13.67 -16.17
CA TYR A 391 -24.42 -12.60 -16.96
C TYR A 391 -23.94 -12.62 -18.41
N ARG A 392 -22.70 -12.98 -18.69
CA ARG A 392 -22.16 -13.11 -20.06
C ARG A 392 -22.88 -14.17 -20.91
N ARG A 393 -23.56 -15.15 -20.30
CA ARG A 393 -24.40 -16.16 -21.00
C ARG A 393 -25.73 -15.60 -21.49
N VAL A 394 -26.16 -14.42 -21.01
CA VAL A 394 -27.38 -13.75 -21.48
C VAL A 394 -27.15 -13.20 -22.91
N PRO A 395 -28.11 -13.39 -23.85
CA PRO A 395 -27.97 -12.88 -25.22
C PRO A 395 -27.65 -11.38 -25.29
N GLY A 396 -26.75 -11.00 -26.20
CA GLY A 396 -26.26 -9.61 -26.35
C GLY A 396 -27.36 -8.53 -26.48
N PRO A 397 -28.41 -8.72 -27.31
CA PRO A 397 -29.49 -7.75 -27.40
C PRO A 397 -30.20 -7.48 -26.06
N VAL A 398 -30.45 -8.53 -25.27
CA VAL A 398 -31.08 -8.41 -23.95
C VAL A 398 -30.16 -7.63 -23.00
N ARG A 399 -28.86 -7.94 -22.98
CA ARG A 399 -27.88 -7.22 -22.16
C ARG A 399 -27.85 -5.72 -22.51
N ARG A 400 -27.82 -5.38 -23.81
CA ARG A 400 -27.86 -3.98 -24.26
C ARG A 400 -29.15 -3.28 -23.85
N GLY A 401 -30.30 -3.93 -23.98
CA GLY A 401 -31.59 -3.39 -23.55
C GLY A 401 -31.64 -3.06 -22.06
N VAL A 402 -31.18 -4.01 -21.23
CA VAL A 402 -31.11 -3.81 -19.76
C VAL A 402 -30.14 -2.68 -19.42
N ALA A 403 -28.95 -2.64 -20.03
CA ALA A 403 -27.97 -1.60 -19.78
C ALA A 403 -28.51 -0.21 -20.15
N GLY A 404 -29.13 -0.07 -21.32
CA GLY A 404 -29.71 1.19 -21.77
C GLY A 404 -30.91 1.66 -20.91
N ALA A 405 -31.71 0.73 -20.36
CA ALA A 405 -32.78 1.08 -19.44
C ALA A 405 -32.24 1.59 -18.09
N VAL A 406 -31.23 0.90 -17.54
CA VAL A 406 -30.62 1.30 -16.25
C VAL A 406 -29.82 2.60 -16.40
N ASP A 407 -29.18 2.83 -17.54
CA ASP A 407 -28.41 4.05 -17.77
C ASP A 407 -29.24 5.33 -17.74
N ARG A 408 -30.53 5.25 -18.12
CA ARG A 408 -31.48 6.38 -18.04
C ARG A 408 -31.93 6.73 -16.62
N LEU A 409 -31.68 5.88 -15.64
CA LEU A 409 -32.06 6.14 -14.25
C LEU A 409 -31.10 7.14 -13.59
N PRO A 410 -31.58 8.14 -12.82
CA PRO A 410 -30.70 9.04 -12.07
C PRO A 410 -29.98 8.30 -10.95
N VAL A 411 -28.75 8.68 -10.66
CA VAL A 411 -27.95 8.10 -9.55
C VAL A 411 -28.21 8.77 -8.21
N ALA A 412 -28.82 9.95 -8.24
CA ALA A 412 -29.21 10.71 -7.06
C ALA A 412 -30.50 11.48 -7.31
N THR A 413 -31.21 11.77 -6.23
CA THR A 413 -32.31 12.75 -6.19
C THR A 413 -31.89 13.91 -5.31
N ARG A 414 -32.63 15.05 -5.33
CA ARG A 414 -32.33 16.22 -4.49
C ARG A 414 -32.19 15.91 -2.97
N ARG A 415 -32.70 14.78 -2.49
CA ARG A 415 -32.70 14.39 -1.07
C ARG A 415 -31.95 13.11 -0.74
N ARG A 416 -31.64 12.23 -1.71
CA ARG A 416 -31.00 10.93 -1.47
C ARG A 416 -30.25 10.42 -2.68
N GLY A 417 -29.03 9.87 -2.44
CA GLY A 417 -28.33 9.05 -3.42
C GLY A 417 -29.03 7.70 -3.61
N LEU A 418 -29.16 7.26 -4.86
CA LEU A 418 -29.78 5.96 -5.20
C LEU A 418 -28.71 4.88 -5.31
N ARG A 419 -28.28 4.36 -4.16
CA ARG A 419 -27.18 3.38 -4.04
C ARG A 419 -27.35 2.15 -4.94
N SER A 420 -28.57 1.60 -5.02
CA SER A 420 -28.84 0.44 -5.87
C SER A 420 -28.67 0.72 -7.35
N VAL A 421 -29.07 1.91 -7.82
CA VAL A 421 -28.89 2.35 -9.22
C VAL A 421 -27.41 2.52 -9.52
N ARG A 422 -26.64 3.15 -8.64
CA ARG A 422 -25.19 3.28 -8.81
C ARG A 422 -24.51 1.93 -8.95
N PHE A 423 -24.88 0.96 -8.09
CA PHE A 423 -24.32 -0.39 -8.18
C PHE A 423 -24.74 -1.11 -9.47
N ALA A 424 -26.00 -0.95 -9.91
CA ALA A 424 -26.45 -1.54 -11.17
C ALA A 424 -25.71 -0.95 -12.36
N LYS A 425 -25.60 0.39 -12.45
CA LYS A 425 -24.81 1.06 -13.50
C LYS A 425 -23.34 0.58 -13.48
N ARG A 426 -22.72 0.56 -12.30
CA ARG A 426 -21.34 0.07 -12.15
C ARG A 426 -21.18 -1.37 -12.58
N PHE A 427 -22.07 -2.28 -12.17
CA PHE A 427 -22.04 -3.68 -12.59
C PHE A 427 -22.18 -3.81 -14.12
N LEU A 428 -23.17 -3.15 -14.71
CA LEU A 428 -23.43 -3.23 -16.15
C LEU A 428 -22.33 -2.63 -17.01
N SER A 429 -21.53 -1.68 -16.48
CA SER A 429 -20.40 -1.09 -17.21
C SER A 429 -19.26 -2.09 -17.47
N PHE A 430 -19.18 -3.21 -16.73
CA PHE A 430 -18.12 -4.20 -16.93
C PHE A 430 -18.61 -5.64 -17.14
N ALA A 431 -19.79 -6.00 -16.64
CA ALA A 431 -20.21 -7.41 -16.59
C ALA A 431 -20.28 -8.11 -17.95
N GLY A 432 -20.48 -7.34 -19.03
CA GLY A 432 -20.53 -7.85 -20.39
C GLY A 432 -19.18 -8.00 -21.10
N LEU A 433 -18.09 -7.49 -20.49
CA LEU A 433 -16.74 -7.48 -21.07
C LEU A 433 -16.02 -8.82 -20.91
N PRO A 434 -14.95 -9.08 -21.68
CA PRO A 434 -14.05 -10.21 -21.43
C PRO A 434 -13.53 -10.24 -20.01
N GLU A 435 -13.06 -11.39 -19.54
CA GLU A 435 -12.74 -11.67 -18.13
C GLU A 435 -11.76 -10.67 -17.53
N GLU A 436 -10.59 -10.49 -18.13
CA GLU A 436 -9.57 -9.55 -17.67
C GLU A 436 -10.11 -8.11 -17.65
N THR A 437 -10.67 -7.69 -18.79
CA THR A 437 -11.20 -6.34 -18.95
C THR A 437 -12.33 -6.05 -17.95
N ALA A 438 -13.20 -7.04 -17.68
CA ALA A 438 -14.25 -6.93 -16.69
C ALA A 438 -13.68 -6.78 -15.28
N PHE A 439 -12.67 -7.58 -14.94
CA PHE A 439 -12.02 -7.50 -13.64
C PHE A 439 -11.35 -6.14 -13.45
N ARG A 440 -10.51 -5.71 -14.39
CA ARG A 440 -9.86 -4.40 -14.37
C ARG A 440 -10.88 -3.26 -14.29
N ARG A 441 -11.90 -3.25 -15.17
CA ARG A 441 -12.94 -2.23 -15.19
C ARG A 441 -13.78 -2.19 -13.91
N SER A 442 -13.85 -3.30 -13.16
CA SER A 442 -14.62 -3.34 -11.89
C SER A 442 -14.03 -2.46 -10.79
N TYR A 443 -12.77 -2.02 -10.88
CA TYR A 443 -12.14 -1.15 -9.89
C TYR A 443 -11.48 0.12 -10.48
N THR A 444 -11.23 0.19 -11.80
CA THR A 444 -10.72 1.41 -12.43
C THR A 444 -11.78 2.51 -12.48
N LEU A 445 -11.33 3.76 -12.43
CA LEU A 445 -12.23 4.92 -12.48
C LEU A 445 -12.82 5.13 -13.88
N TYR A 446 -11.95 5.17 -14.88
CA TYR A 446 -12.28 5.46 -16.25
C TYR A 446 -12.26 4.19 -17.12
N ASP A 447 -13.01 4.16 -18.20
CA ASP A 447 -12.70 3.29 -19.33
C ASP A 447 -11.67 3.97 -20.26
N ARG A 448 -11.26 3.26 -21.33
CA ARG A 448 -10.23 3.75 -22.24
C ARG A 448 -10.62 5.08 -22.90
N GLU A 449 -11.84 5.14 -23.42
CA GLU A 449 -12.37 6.30 -24.15
C GLU A 449 -12.58 7.50 -23.22
N GLU A 450 -13.09 7.26 -22.02
CA GLU A 450 -13.25 8.30 -20.99
C GLU A 450 -11.89 8.89 -20.60
N LEU A 451 -10.88 8.04 -20.42
CA LEU A 451 -9.54 8.49 -20.04
C LEU A 451 -8.86 9.27 -21.16
N ILE A 452 -8.90 8.77 -22.41
CA ILE A 452 -8.38 9.49 -23.58
C ILE A 452 -9.12 10.82 -23.76
N GLY A 453 -10.44 10.84 -23.52
CA GLY A 453 -11.23 12.07 -23.59
C GLY A 453 -10.87 13.12 -22.52
N LEU A 454 -10.28 12.70 -21.41
CA LEU A 454 -9.83 13.57 -20.30
C LEU A 454 -8.41 14.11 -20.51
N LEU A 455 -7.54 13.33 -21.14
CA LEU A 455 -6.12 13.60 -21.31
C LEU A 455 -5.82 14.39 -22.60
N ASP A 456 -4.61 14.93 -22.69
CA ASP A 456 -4.04 15.38 -23.95
C ASP A 456 -4.00 14.20 -24.95
N PRO A 457 -4.37 14.44 -26.25
CA PRO A 457 -4.37 13.38 -27.24
C PRO A 457 -3.03 12.64 -27.42
N ASP A 458 -1.90 13.33 -27.19
CA ASP A 458 -0.56 12.75 -27.30
C ASP A 458 -0.28 11.70 -26.23
N LEU A 459 -1.11 11.64 -25.18
CA LEU A 459 -1.00 10.64 -24.10
C LEU A 459 -1.79 9.34 -24.38
N ALA A 460 -2.52 9.26 -25.51
CA ALA A 460 -3.28 8.05 -25.85
C ALA A 460 -2.40 6.76 -25.89
N PRO A 461 -1.15 6.77 -26.42
CA PRO A 461 -0.27 5.59 -26.35
C PRO A 461 0.06 5.16 -24.92
N ALA A 462 0.23 6.10 -23.98
CA ALA A 462 0.47 5.79 -22.58
C ALA A 462 -0.74 5.11 -21.92
N VAL A 463 -1.96 5.45 -22.33
CA VAL A 463 -3.18 4.76 -21.87
C VAL A 463 -3.17 3.30 -22.30
N ASP A 464 -2.84 3.02 -23.57
CA ASP A 464 -2.80 1.66 -24.11
C ASP A 464 -1.68 0.83 -23.47
N ASP A 465 -0.53 1.43 -23.18
CA ASP A 465 0.59 0.81 -22.50
C ASP A 465 0.20 0.39 -21.07
N VAL A 466 -0.42 1.29 -20.30
CA VAL A 466 -0.89 1.00 -18.93
C VAL A 466 -1.96 -0.09 -18.91
N LEU A 467 -2.87 -0.11 -19.89
CA LEU A 467 -3.89 -1.14 -20.01
C LEU A 467 -3.30 -2.51 -20.37
N THR A 468 -2.27 -2.53 -21.22
CA THR A 468 -1.57 -3.73 -21.63
C THR A 468 -0.81 -4.35 -20.45
N GLU A 469 -0.12 -3.55 -19.67
CA GLU A 469 0.59 -4.01 -18.46
C GLU A 469 -0.33 -4.77 -17.49
N HIS A 470 -1.52 -4.24 -17.21
CA HIS A 470 -2.49 -4.95 -16.37
C HIS A 470 -2.94 -6.27 -17.01
N ALA A 471 -3.21 -6.25 -18.30
CA ALA A 471 -3.63 -7.44 -19.04
C ALA A 471 -2.53 -8.53 -19.00
N ASP A 472 -1.26 -8.14 -19.07
CA ASP A 472 -0.13 -9.07 -19.00
C ASP A 472 0.01 -9.67 -17.59
N VAL A 473 -0.09 -8.86 -16.53
CA VAL A 473 -0.09 -9.37 -15.14
C VAL A 473 -1.25 -10.34 -14.89
N TYR A 474 -2.43 -10.07 -15.47
CA TYR A 474 -3.58 -10.95 -15.33
C TYR A 474 -3.44 -12.24 -16.14
N ARG A 475 -2.86 -12.19 -17.34
CA ARG A 475 -2.61 -13.36 -18.21
C ARG A 475 -1.46 -14.23 -17.71
N ASP A 476 -0.43 -13.61 -17.12
CA ASP A 476 0.70 -14.28 -16.45
C ASP A 476 0.25 -14.95 -15.14
N ASN A 477 -0.92 -15.59 -15.19
CA ASN A 477 -1.57 -16.21 -14.06
C ASN A 477 -1.56 -17.73 -14.22
N VAL A 478 -0.94 -18.41 -13.26
CA VAL A 478 -0.72 -19.86 -13.25
C VAL A 478 -1.90 -20.67 -12.69
N LEU A 479 -3.00 -20.00 -12.32
CA LEU A 479 -4.13 -20.61 -11.61
C LEU A 479 -5.32 -20.88 -12.52
N ASP A 480 -5.94 -22.07 -12.36
CA ASP A 480 -7.20 -22.40 -13.03
C ASP A 480 -8.43 -21.84 -12.31
N ASP A 481 -8.36 -21.69 -10.99
CA ASP A 481 -9.45 -21.17 -10.17
C ASP A 481 -9.65 -19.68 -10.42
N PHE A 482 -10.83 -19.32 -10.94
CA PHE A 482 -11.17 -17.92 -11.27
C PHE A 482 -11.11 -16.97 -10.09
N VAL A 483 -11.54 -17.40 -8.89
CA VAL A 483 -11.51 -16.56 -7.69
C VAL A 483 -10.06 -16.34 -7.25
N ASN A 484 -9.25 -17.40 -7.25
CA ASN A 484 -7.84 -17.30 -6.91
C ASN A 484 -7.03 -16.49 -7.95
N ARG A 485 -7.41 -16.53 -9.25
CA ARG A 485 -6.83 -15.62 -10.26
C ARG A 485 -7.05 -14.15 -9.91
N MET A 486 -8.27 -13.78 -9.51
CA MET A 486 -8.57 -12.42 -9.07
C MET A 486 -7.77 -12.04 -7.81
N CYS A 487 -7.70 -12.94 -6.83
CA CYS A 487 -6.90 -12.74 -5.62
C CYS A 487 -5.41 -12.56 -5.93
N LEU A 488 -4.86 -13.36 -6.85
CA LEU A 488 -3.46 -13.25 -7.26
C LEU A 488 -3.17 -11.92 -7.96
N ALA A 489 -4.07 -11.48 -8.85
CA ALA A 489 -3.94 -10.18 -9.52
C ALA A 489 -4.01 -9.01 -8.50
N ASP A 490 -4.93 -9.08 -7.53
CA ASP A 490 -5.00 -8.09 -6.46
C ASP A 490 -3.74 -8.09 -5.58
N ALA A 491 -3.24 -9.25 -5.21
CA ALA A 491 -2.05 -9.38 -4.37
C ALA A 491 -0.75 -8.95 -5.09
N ARG A 492 -0.72 -8.99 -6.44
CA ARG A 492 0.42 -8.53 -7.24
C ARG A 492 0.38 -7.04 -7.59
N MET A 493 -0.81 -6.43 -7.69
CA MET A 493 -0.96 -5.05 -8.16
C MET A 493 -1.61 -4.14 -7.13
N PHE A 494 -2.82 -4.50 -6.69
CA PHE A 494 -3.65 -3.65 -5.85
C PHE A 494 -3.09 -3.55 -4.43
N LEU A 495 -2.65 -4.67 -3.87
CA LEU A 495 -2.11 -4.74 -2.51
C LEU A 495 -0.80 -3.94 -2.35
N PRO A 496 0.29 -4.21 -3.11
CA PRO A 496 1.53 -3.46 -2.97
C PRO A 496 1.41 -2.01 -3.45
N GLY A 497 0.76 -1.77 -4.60
CA GLY A 497 0.71 -0.46 -5.23
C GLY A 497 -0.21 0.54 -4.54
N LEU A 498 -1.30 0.09 -3.91
CA LEU A 498 -2.25 0.96 -3.22
C LEU A 498 -2.23 0.76 -1.71
N ASN A 499 -2.70 -0.41 -1.24
CA ASN A 499 -3.04 -0.59 0.17
C ASN A 499 -1.83 -0.58 1.09
N LEU A 500 -0.78 -1.33 0.77
CA LEU A 500 0.46 -1.31 1.56
C LEU A 500 1.19 0.03 1.41
N ALA A 501 1.20 0.60 0.20
CA ALA A 501 1.85 1.87 -0.08
C ALA A 501 1.26 3.02 0.74
N TYR A 502 -0.07 3.24 0.71
CA TYR A 502 -0.64 4.32 1.51
C TYR A 502 -0.59 4.01 3.02
N THR A 503 -0.72 2.73 3.41
CA THR A 503 -0.65 2.34 4.82
C THR A 503 0.72 2.67 5.41
N ASP A 504 1.82 2.29 4.74
CA ASP A 504 3.18 2.61 5.18
C ASP A 504 3.39 4.13 5.23
N ARG A 505 3.09 4.83 4.14
CA ARG A 505 3.38 6.27 4.01
C ARG A 505 2.56 7.13 4.96
N SER A 506 1.24 6.85 5.10
CA SER A 506 0.37 7.59 6.02
C SER A 506 0.72 7.34 7.47
N SER A 507 1.03 6.10 7.84
CA SER A 507 1.42 5.78 9.21
C SER A 507 2.77 6.39 9.57
N MET A 508 3.72 6.35 8.61
CA MET A 508 5.05 6.94 8.83
C MET A 508 5.03 8.46 8.84
N ALA A 509 4.09 9.11 8.15
CA ALA A 509 3.83 10.54 8.30
C ALA A 509 3.51 10.93 9.76
N ALA A 510 2.99 9.98 10.54
CA ALA A 510 2.73 10.10 11.98
C ALA A 510 3.80 9.40 12.85
N SER A 511 4.92 8.96 12.29
CA SER A 511 5.97 8.19 12.99
C SER A 511 5.40 6.97 13.76
N THR A 512 4.49 6.23 13.12
CA THR A 512 3.84 5.04 13.68
C THR A 512 4.03 3.85 12.73
N GLU A 513 4.41 2.69 13.26
CA GLU A 513 4.54 1.45 12.49
C GLU A 513 3.20 0.74 12.37
N VAL A 514 2.76 0.46 11.14
CA VAL A 514 1.62 -0.43 10.91
C VAL A 514 2.11 -1.80 10.45
N ARG A 515 1.63 -2.83 11.13
CA ARG A 515 1.86 -4.26 10.84
C ARG A 515 0.61 -4.89 10.27
N VAL A 516 0.79 -5.86 9.37
CA VAL A 516 -0.28 -6.43 8.56
C VAL A 516 -0.31 -7.97 8.65
N PRO A 517 -0.82 -8.54 9.75
CA PRO A 517 -0.75 -9.99 9.99
C PRO A 517 -1.34 -10.86 8.86
N TYR A 518 -2.34 -10.38 8.11
CA TYR A 518 -2.86 -11.11 6.96
C TYR A 518 -1.89 -11.18 5.77
N VAL A 519 -0.89 -10.31 5.72
CA VAL A 519 0.13 -10.26 4.66
C VAL A 519 1.39 -11.05 5.04
N ASP A 520 1.37 -11.74 6.16
CA ASP A 520 2.41 -12.71 6.55
C ASP A 520 2.54 -13.81 5.49
N VAL A 521 3.76 -14.24 5.19
CA VAL A 521 4.05 -15.22 4.13
C VAL A 521 3.32 -16.55 4.33
N GLU A 522 3.13 -17.00 5.58
CA GLU A 522 2.42 -18.24 5.87
C GLU A 522 0.91 -18.08 5.72
N VAL A 523 0.35 -16.90 6.05
CA VAL A 523 -1.05 -16.60 5.77
C VAL A 523 -1.30 -16.52 4.26
N VAL A 524 -0.36 -15.95 3.48
CA VAL A 524 -0.44 -15.91 2.02
C VAL A 524 -0.39 -17.32 1.42
N ARG A 525 0.52 -18.18 1.87
CA ARG A 525 0.59 -19.61 1.49
C ARG A 525 -0.73 -20.32 1.79
N ALA A 526 -1.24 -20.14 3.01
CA ALA A 526 -2.51 -20.72 3.44
C ALA A 526 -3.69 -20.21 2.60
N ALA A 527 -3.71 -18.92 2.27
CA ALA A 527 -4.79 -18.33 1.47
C ALA A 527 -4.86 -18.95 0.07
N PHE A 528 -3.74 -19.17 -0.62
CA PHE A 528 -3.72 -19.80 -1.94
C PHE A 528 -3.93 -21.31 -1.90
N ALA A 529 -3.73 -21.97 -0.77
CA ALA A 529 -4.12 -23.36 -0.55
C ALA A 529 -5.64 -23.56 -0.30
N VAL A 530 -6.42 -22.46 -0.24
CA VAL A 530 -7.89 -22.52 -0.13
C VAL A 530 -8.51 -22.41 -1.51
N PRO A 531 -9.37 -23.37 -1.94
CA PRO A 531 -10.12 -23.26 -3.19
C PRO A 531 -11.01 -22.01 -3.22
N GLY A 532 -11.11 -21.36 -4.38
CA GLY A 532 -11.91 -20.13 -4.53
C GLY A 532 -13.39 -20.30 -4.15
N ALA A 533 -13.96 -21.47 -4.37
CA ALA A 533 -15.32 -21.81 -3.95
C ALA A 533 -15.51 -21.72 -2.42
N ARG A 534 -14.45 -21.93 -1.62
CA ARG A 534 -14.47 -21.74 -0.18
C ARG A 534 -14.22 -20.29 0.24
N LYS A 535 -13.61 -19.47 -0.63
CA LYS A 535 -13.45 -18.03 -0.38
C LYS A 535 -14.74 -17.26 -0.61
N ILE A 536 -15.50 -17.63 -1.67
CA ILE A 536 -16.83 -17.07 -1.97
C ILE A 536 -17.87 -18.18 -1.91
N ALA A 537 -18.64 -18.25 -0.82
CA ALA A 537 -19.73 -19.20 -0.64
C ALA A 537 -21.08 -18.49 -0.87
N GLY A 538 -21.77 -18.83 -1.97
CA GLY A 538 -23.03 -18.19 -2.35
C GLY A 538 -22.84 -16.70 -2.65
N ARG A 539 -23.31 -15.83 -1.75
CA ARG A 539 -23.20 -14.36 -1.83
C ARG A 539 -22.23 -13.77 -0.80
N GLN A 540 -21.50 -14.61 -0.10
CA GLN A 540 -20.61 -14.21 0.98
C GLN A 540 -19.15 -14.34 0.54
N GLY A 541 -18.41 -13.23 0.50
CA GLY A 541 -16.96 -13.22 0.42
C GLY A 541 -16.31 -13.54 1.77
N LYS A 542 -15.02 -13.88 1.77
CA LYS A 542 -14.23 -14.28 2.95
C LYS A 542 -14.85 -15.46 3.72
N ALA A 543 -15.52 -16.38 3.02
CA ALA A 543 -16.30 -17.41 3.72
C ALA A 543 -15.43 -18.28 4.63
N VAL A 544 -14.23 -18.69 4.16
CA VAL A 544 -13.26 -19.46 4.96
C VAL A 544 -12.70 -18.65 6.14
N LEU A 545 -12.42 -17.34 5.94
CA LEU A 545 -11.95 -16.48 7.03
C LEU A 545 -13.05 -16.24 8.07
N LYS A 546 -14.31 -16.15 7.64
CA LYS A 546 -15.46 -16.08 8.54
C LYS A 546 -15.61 -17.37 9.36
N GLU A 547 -15.43 -18.52 8.73
CA GLU A 547 -15.41 -19.82 9.41
C GLU A 547 -14.34 -19.83 10.50
N ALA A 548 -13.09 -19.48 10.18
CA ALA A 548 -11.99 -19.34 11.14
C ALA A 548 -12.33 -18.35 12.27
N ALA A 549 -12.88 -17.19 11.94
CA ALA A 549 -13.21 -16.17 12.93
C ALA A 549 -14.35 -16.57 13.88
N THR A 550 -15.25 -17.49 13.50
CA THR A 550 -16.32 -17.97 14.40
C THR A 550 -15.82 -18.77 15.58
N THR A 551 -14.58 -19.23 15.58
CA THR A 551 -13.93 -19.86 16.74
C THR A 551 -13.67 -18.87 17.89
N VAL A 552 -13.64 -17.58 17.58
CA VAL A 552 -13.31 -16.49 18.51
C VAL A 552 -14.44 -15.47 18.62
N LEU A 553 -14.95 -14.99 17.47
CA LEU A 553 -15.93 -13.90 17.40
C LEU A 553 -17.37 -14.43 17.43
N PRO A 554 -18.30 -13.68 18.05
CA PRO A 554 -19.73 -13.93 17.92
C PRO A 554 -20.19 -13.86 16.46
N ARG A 555 -21.15 -14.73 16.08
CA ARG A 555 -21.68 -14.81 14.72
C ARG A 555 -22.25 -13.47 14.20
N GLU A 556 -22.83 -12.66 15.07
CA GLU A 556 -23.39 -11.35 14.74
C GLU A 556 -22.33 -10.32 14.30
N ILE A 557 -21.07 -10.47 14.73
CA ILE A 557 -19.93 -9.67 14.29
C ILE A 557 -19.40 -10.24 12.98
N VAL A 558 -19.23 -11.57 12.90
CA VAL A 558 -18.67 -12.25 11.72
C VAL A 558 -19.55 -12.06 10.48
N TYR A 559 -20.87 -12.16 10.63
CA TYR A 559 -21.82 -12.13 9.51
C TYR A 559 -22.56 -10.80 9.34
N ARG A 560 -22.10 -9.74 10.01
CA ARG A 560 -22.66 -8.40 9.81
C ARG A 560 -22.54 -7.93 8.34
N PRO A 561 -23.41 -7.03 7.87
CA PRO A 561 -23.24 -6.38 6.57
C PRO A 561 -21.89 -5.64 6.51
N LYS A 562 -21.15 -5.82 5.40
CA LYS A 562 -19.82 -5.18 5.22
C LYS A 562 -19.95 -3.66 5.20
N GLY A 563 -19.30 -2.98 6.15
CA GLY A 563 -19.00 -1.56 6.13
C GLY A 563 -17.89 -1.26 5.12
N LEU A 564 -17.66 0.01 4.84
CA LEU A 564 -16.53 0.49 4.06
C LEU A 564 -15.67 1.34 4.98
N PHE A 565 -14.39 1.01 5.09
CA PHE A 565 -13.41 1.89 5.70
C PHE A 565 -13.09 3.00 4.69
N SER A 566 -13.97 4.01 4.62
CA SER A 566 -13.88 5.09 3.64
C SER A 566 -14.26 6.40 4.31
N ALA A 567 -13.68 7.49 3.86
CA ALA A 567 -14.06 8.83 4.26
C ALA A 567 -15.41 9.24 3.61
N PRO A 568 -16.11 10.24 4.18
CA PRO A 568 -17.35 10.79 3.63
C PRO A 568 -17.09 11.72 2.43
N LEU A 569 -16.50 11.15 1.39
CA LEU A 569 -15.91 11.86 0.27
C LEU A 569 -16.90 12.77 -0.47
N ARG A 570 -18.14 12.31 -0.70
CA ARG A 570 -19.14 13.14 -1.39
C ARG A 570 -19.56 14.34 -0.56
N ALA A 571 -19.62 14.17 0.77
CA ALA A 571 -19.89 15.30 1.67
C ALA A 571 -18.77 16.34 1.56
N TRP A 572 -17.52 15.93 1.60
CA TRP A 572 -16.38 16.81 1.44
C TRP A 572 -16.35 17.49 0.06
N MET A 573 -16.54 16.71 -1.01
CA MET A 573 -16.53 17.24 -2.40
C MET A 573 -17.65 18.26 -2.66
N SER A 574 -18.82 18.06 -2.07
CA SER A 574 -19.97 18.94 -2.30
C SER A 574 -19.93 20.25 -1.49
N ARG A 575 -19.20 20.28 -0.37
CA ARG A 575 -19.14 21.41 0.55
C ARG A 575 -17.73 22.00 0.64
N ASP A 576 -16.83 21.23 1.24
CA ASP A 576 -15.53 21.74 1.69
C ASP A 576 -14.55 21.93 0.51
N LEU A 577 -14.59 21.05 -0.46
CA LEU A 577 -13.66 21.03 -1.60
C LEU A 577 -14.23 21.61 -2.91
N ALA A 578 -15.51 21.98 -2.95
CA ALA A 578 -16.12 22.50 -4.15
C ALA A 578 -15.44 23.78 -4.70
N PRO A 579 -14.94 24.73 -3.88
CA PRO A 579 -14.16 25.88 -4.37
C PRO A 579 -12.85 25.44 -5.02
N LEU A 580 -12.13 24.51 -4.40
CA LEU A 580 -10.84 24.00 -4.89
C LEU A 580 -10.99 23.23 -6.21
N VAL A 581 -12.06 22.43 -6.36
CA VAL A 581 -12.38 21.78 -7.64
C VAL A 581 -12.56 22.80 -8.76
N ARG A 582 -13.29 23.89 -8.50
CA ARG A 582 -13.48 24.96 -9.49
C ARG A 582 -12.16 25.63 -9.84
N GLU A 583 -11.31 25.91 -8.87
CA GLU A 583 -9.97 26.47 -9.10
C GLU A 583 -9.16 25.57 -10.04
N VAL A 584 -9.07 24.26 -9.71
CA VAL A 584 -8.29 23.29 -10.50
C VAL A 584 -8.83 23.16 -11.92
N VAL A 585 -10.15 23.17 -12.13
CA VAL A 585 -10.74 23.15 -13.49
C VAL A 585 -10.37 24.39 -14.29
N HIS A 586 -10.34 25.58 -13.66
CA HIS A 586 -10.09 26.84 -14.36
C HIS A 586 -8.60 27.15 -14.53
N ASP A 587 -7.77 26.89 -13.52
CA ASP A 587 -6.38 27.33 -13.48
C ASP A 587 -5.41 26.31 -12.86
N GLY A 588 -5.82 25.04 -12.76
CA GLY A 588 -4.97 23.97 -12.27
C GLY A 588 -3.71 23.80 -13.12
N LEU A 589 -2.60 23.41 -12.47
CA LEU A 589 -1.33 23.22 -13.18
C LEU A 589 -1.40 22.05 -14.18
N LEU A 590 -2.14 20.98 -13.87
CA LEU A 590 -2.40 19.87 -14.80
C LEU A 590 -3.17 20.31 -16.04
N VAL A 591 -4.05 21.32 -15.91
CA VAL A 591 -4.79 21.92 -17.05
C VAL A 591 -3.87 22.87 -17.82
N ARG A 592 -3.10 23.73 -17.14
CA ARG A 592 -2.19 24.67 -17.79
C ARG A 592 -1.04 23.99 -18.52
N SER A 593 -0.54 22.86 -17.98
CA SER A 593 0.50 22.05 -18.63
C SER A 593 -0.02 21.26 -19.85
N GLY A 594 -1.33 21.26 -20.09
CA GLY A 594 -1.95 20.47 -21.15
C GLY A 594 -2.14 18.99 -20.81
N PHE A 595 -1.79 18.55 -19.58
CA PHE A 595 -1.99 17.14 -19.21
C PHE A 595 -3.46 16.74 -19.14
N LEU A 596 -4.33 17.61 -18.57
CA LEU A 596 -5.78 17.42 -18.51
C LEU A 596 -6.53 18.45 -19.35
N ARG A 597 -7.56 18.01 -20.04
CA ARG A 597 -8.43 18.85 -20.86
C ARG A 597 -9.48 19.54 -19.99
N ARG A 598 -9.46 20.88 -20.00
CA ARG A 598 -10.39 21.74 -19.23
C ARG A 598 -11.85 21.42 -19.48
N GLU A 599 -12.24 21.26 -20.76
CA GLU A 599 -13.62 21.02 -21.17
C GLU A 599 -14.14 19.68 -20.64
N ALA A 600 -13.29 18.67 -20.56
CA ALA A 600 -13.63 17.36 -20.01
C ALA A 600 -13.88 17.46 -18.49
N LEU A 601 -13.01 18.14 -17.75
CA LEU A 601 -13.19 18.37 -16.31
C LEU A 601 -14.43 19.20 -16.02
N ALA A 602 -14.65 20.29 -16.76
CA ALA A 602 -15.84 21.15 -16.59
C ALA A 602 -17.14 20.37 -16.83
N ARG A 603 -17.16 19.46 -17.80
CA ARG A 603 -18.30 18.56 -18.05
C ARG A 603 -18.53 17.61 -16.89
N MET A 604 -17.47 17.00 -16.34
CA MET A 604 -17.57 16.11 -15.18
C MET A 604 -18.19 16.84 -13.97
N VAL A 605 -17.75 18.05 -13.69
CA VAL A 605 -18.31 18.89 -12.61
C VAL A 605 -19.79 19.19 -12.85
N ALA A 606 -20.17 19.54 -14.09
CA ALA A 606 -21.55 19.85 -14.44
C ALA A 606 -22.48 18.62 -14.31
N GLU A 607 -22.05 17.45 -14.79
CA GLU A 607 -22.83 16.20 -14.70
C GLU A 607 -22.96 15.72 -13.24
N ASP A 608 -21.92 15.88 -12.41
CA ASP A 608 -21.98 15.56 -10.98
C ASP A 608 -22.94 16.48 -10.23
N ALA A 609 -22.85 17.78 -10.46
CA ALA A 609 -23.75 18.78 -9.86
C ALA A 609 -25.22 18.57 -10.30
N ALA A 610 -25.45 18.10 -11.53
CA ALA A 610 -26.79 17.76 -12.05
C ALA A 610 -27.32 16.40 -11.51
N GLY A 611 -26.49 15.62 -10.78
CA GLY A 611 -26.85 14.29 -10.28
C GLY A 611 -27.02 13.24 -11.38
N GLN A 612 -26.48 13.48 -12.56
CA GLN A 612 -26.54 12.54 -13.70
C GLN A 612 -25.56 11.38 -13.52
N ARG A 613 -24.32 11.71 -13.09
CA ARG A 613 -23.26 10.76 -12.77
C ARG A 613 -22.62 11.16 -11.45
N ASP A 614 -22.01 10.20 -10.76
CA ASP A 614 -21.25 10.41 -9.52
C ASP A 614 -19.76 10.45 -9.88
N PHE A 615 -19.20 11.64 -9.92
CA PHE A 615 -17.78 11.88 -10.21
C PHE A 615 -16.96 12.24 -8.96
N SER A 616 -17.55 12.14 -7.76
CA SER A 616 -16.87 12.54 -6.52
C SER A 616 -15.47 11.92 -6.38
N LYS A 617 -15.33 10.64 -6.71
CA LYS A 617 -14.04 9.95 -6.67
C LYS A 617 -13.07 10.43 -7.74
N HIS A 618 -13.55 10.71 -8.94
CA HIS A 618 -12.74 11.19 -10.06
C HIS A 618 -12.17 12.57 -9.75
N LEU A 619 -13.05 13.49 -9.34
CA LEU A 619 -12.66 14.86 -8.99
C LEU A 619 -11.75 14.91 -7.77
N TRP A 620 -12.00 14.06 -6.76
CA TRP A 620 -11.10 13.90 -5.64
C TRP A 620 -9.69 13.49 -6.08
N HIS A 621 -9.61 12.49 -6.97
CA HIS A 621 -8.30 12.05 -7.43
C HIS A 621 -7.61 13.10 -8.30
N VAL A 622 -8.35 13.86 -9.10
CA VAL A 622 -7.79 15.03 -9.81
C VAL A 622 -7.22 16.04 -8.82
N LEU A 623 -7.89 16.32 -7.68
CA LEU A 623 -7.37 17.20 -6.65
C LEU A 623 -6.08 16.66 -6.02
N THR A 624 -6.05 15.37 -5.64
CA THR A 624 -4.84 14.76 -5.06
C THR A 624 -3.68 14.78 -6.05
N LEU A 625 -3.95 14.50 -7.33
CA LEU A 625 -2.96 14.54 -8.40
C LEU A 625 -2.45 15.94 -8.66
N GLU A 626 -3.32 16.95 -8.65
CA GLU A 626 -2.95 18.37 -8.81
C GLU A 626 -2.00 18.84 -7.70
N HIS A 627 -2.33 18.54 -6.42
CA HIS A 627 -1.47 18.88 -5.29
C HIS A 627 -0.11 18.18 -5.37
N TRP A 628 -0.11 16.90 -5.71
CA TRP A 628 1.13 16.16 -5.90
C TRP A 628 1.97 16.75 -7.04
N TYR A 629 1.33 17.08 -8.17
CA TYR A 629 2.01 17.61 -9.36
C TYR A 629 2.61 19.00 -9.10
N ARG A 630 1.88 19.87 -8.39
CA ARG A 630 2.39 21.18 -7.94
C ARG A 630 3.64 21.03 -7.06
N ASP A 631 3.60 20.13 -6.09
CA ASP A 631 4.73 19.87 -5.20
C ASP A 631 5.93 19.26 -5.95
N ALA A 632 5.71 18.28 -6.79
CA ALA A 632 6.73 17.63 -7.60
C ALA A 632 7.45 18.61 -8.55
N THR A 633 6.69 19.50 -9.20
CA THR A 633 7.26 20.49 -10.13
C THR A 633 7.92 21.68 -9.42
N SER A 634 7.44 22.08 -8.23
CA SER A 634 8.07 23.14 -7.44
C SER A 634 9.47 22.75 -6.96
N ARG A 635 9.65 21.49 -6.60
CA ARG A 635 10.97 20.95 -6.23
C ARG A 635 11.94 20.92 -7.42
N ALA A 636 11.43 20.75 -8.65
CA ALA A 636 12.21 20.82 -9.87
C ALA A 636 12.69 22.24 -10.21
N GLY A 637 12.00 23.29 -9.75
CA GLY A 637 12.29 24.70 -10.10
C GLY A 637 13.23 25.47 -9.16
N HIS A 638 13.58 24.92 -8.00
CA HIS A 638 14.28 25.69 -6.95
C HIS A 638 15.81 25.73 -7.06
N ASP A 639 16.43 25.03 -8.02
CA ASP A 639 17.89 25.02 -8.23
C ASP A 639 18.33 25.53 -9.62
N SER A 640 17.61 26.47 -10.23
CA SER A 640 18.22 27.26 -11.31
C SER A 640 19.13 28.30 -10.66
N PRO A 641 20.49 28.21 -10.79
CA PRO A 641 21.34 29.29 -10.35
C PRO A 641 20.94 30.52 -11.17
N THR A 642 20.48 31.57 -10.50
CA THR A 642 20.37 32.89 -11.07
C THR A 642 21.74 33.23 -11.65
N SER A 643 21.83 33.21 -12.99
CA SER A 643 22.95 33.79 -13.69
C SER A 643 22.95 35.28 -13.40
N THR A 644 23.72 35.71 -12.43
CA THR A 644 24.14 37.11 -12.33
C THR A 644 25.18 37.32 -13.40
N ALA A 645 24.76 38.02 -14.47
CA ALA A 645 25.66 38.70 -15.39
C ALA A 645 26.32 39.91 -14.69
#